data_6332876e6c1a0027dc71cafb5483e89d
#
_entry.id   6332876e6c1a0027dc71cafb5483e89d
#
_cell.length_a   1.000
_cell.length_b   1.000
_cell.length_c   1.000
_cell.angle_alpha   90.00
_cell.angle_beta   90.00
_cell.angle_gamma   90.00
#
_symmetry.space_group_name_H-M   'P 1'
#
loop_
_entity.id
_entity.type
_entity.pdbx_description
1 polymer ?
#
loop_
_entity_poly.entity_id
_entity_poly.type
_entity_poly.pdbx_seq_one_letter_code
_entity_poly.pdbx_strand_id
1 'polypeptide(L)'
;MKGETLTSRNELKKSRTSAKSSKRYTGNSNAVSDFKKLKTHPSTAVQLQVGVDNRNETEVLYDTRFIDVSKLPKDGRINLQTCLLQADSLSFTIIYNDGSTLITTGHQQQENNKKKLTKNSGKSIDKWAKCICGAIRGGPFKEYKDQLLVFPLEDESEEKEYFSWFREMMLKIFKEREVIIFDAQRIIITLIEVFHLQDVHKKETENWDIQDPLLGVWLLDANKSPKTFLEVLRFAKLTPINHRVVGKETSWYIKANLLLMMAAVKKINALLKEQNIYNLYICVETKLIPILACMETARFKIEMSTVAKFSDILKKKLLKLETQAFHATGHSFSINSHPQLRQVLYEELQLDKKLPSNCKMVKTSVAHQKSTSESMLSQMAAYHPLPNIILEYRQLQKLKSTYVDGMVSCIEKGYLSTHWDQIAAATGRLSSYHPNIQAIPKTSVTLTNYMDNFIEGKHDESKMDIYAREPFISHDGWVLLAADFQQVELRLLAHLSKDEQLLSIFDDDNCKDIFRTLTSQWLCKAYDKISQVEREQTKRIVYSVMYGVGKDRLADYLKVSPDNAKAIMNSFLIKFPAVNRFTKTCVEFCKKNGFTSTIFGRRRYVPNIRSFNPVLRAQAERQCVNFCVQGSAADLCKSAMIKVEFALQNFNSRLLVQIHDELVWEVPESQIAEVTEIVKRIMEDGQELCQDIATLSVPIAVTVSTGRSWAHLKTTLFTPELECRNS
;
A
#
# COMPACT_ATOMS: atom_id res chain seq x y z
N MET A 1 2.09 -40.81 59.10
CA MET A 1 2.63 -42.06 58.57
C MET A 1 3.53 -41.62 57.42
N LYS A 2 4.79 -41.54 57.64
CA LYS A 2 5.89 -42.41 57.21
C LYS A 2 5.98 -42.38 55.68
N GLY A 3 7.02 -42.04 55.01
CA GLY A 3 8.45 -41.92 55.37
C GLY A 3 9.21 -41.89 54.07
N GLU A 4 10.16 -41.03 54.05
CA GLU A 4 11.59 -41.35 53.91
C GLU A 4 12.02 -41.65 52.49
N THR A 5 12.98 -41.05 51.89
CA THR A 5 14.34 -40.50 52.11
C THR A 5 15.16 -41.02 50.94
N LEU A 6 16.05 -40.42 50.39
CA LEU A 6 17.32 -39.76 50.55
C LEU A 6 18.15 -39.80 49.24
N THR A 7 18.74 -38.78 48.90
CA THR A 7 20.19 -38.36 48.76
C THR A 7 20.85 -38.81 47.49
N SER A 8 21.81 -38.11 46.83
CA SER A 8 22.77 -37.04 47.17
C SER A 8 23.50 -36.59 45.93
N ARG A 9 23.78 -35.28 45.78
CA ARG A 9 25.15 -34.65 45.74
C ARG A 9 26.20 -35.24 44.76
N ASN A 10 26.88 -34.48 43.93
CA ASN A 10 27.90 -33.42 44.10
C ASN A 10 28.25 -32.84 42.73
N GLU A 11 28.27 -31.54 42.53
CA GLU A 11 29.36 -30.54 42.63
C GLU A 11 30.66 -30.82 41.86
N LEU A 12 31.02 -29.84 40.98
CA LEU A 12 32.30 -29.08 40.95
C LEU A 12 32.41 -28.35 39.61
N LYS A 13 32.26 -27.07 39.59
CA LYS A 13 33.15 -25.90 39.69
C LYS A 13 34.25 -25.75 38.63
N LYS A 14 34.20 -24.58 37.97
CA LYS A 14 35.25 -23.58 37.56
C LYS A 14 36.21 -24.02 36.45
N SER A 15 36.63 -23.19 35.51
CA SER A 15 37.01 -21.77 35.49
C SER A 15 37.39 -21.29 34.08
N ARG A 16 37.16 -20.03 33.78
CA ARG A 16 37.89 -19.01 33.02
C ARG A 16 39.18 -19.40 32.29
N THR A 17 39.41 -18.97 31.02
CA THR A 17 40.10 -17.74 30.57
C THR A 17 40.45 -17.81 29.09
N SER A 18 40.10 -16.84 28.34
CA SER A 18 40.81 -15.87 27.49
C SER A 18 41.91 -16.31 26.52
N ALA A 19 41.81 -15.73 25.34
CA ALA A 19 42.82 -15.05 24.53
C ALA A 19 43.21 -15.66 23.17
N LYS A 20 42.94 -14.83 22.15
CA LYS A 20 43.70 -14.46 20.93
C LYS A 20 44.76 -15.45 20.37
N SER A 21 44.65 -15.74 19.06
CA SER A 21 45.54 -15.17 18.03
C SER A 21 45.51 -15.94 16.72
N SER A 22 45.67 -15.17 15.67
CA SER A 22 45.92 -15.48 14.27
C SER A 22 46.92 -16.59 14.01
N LYS A 23 46.70 -17.36 12.89
CA LYS A 23 47.75 -17.58 11.86
C LYS A 23 47.22 -18.34 10.63
N ARG A 24 47.61 -17.87 9.49
CA ARG A 24 47.55 -18.51 8.18
C ARG A 24 48.37 -19.81 8.18
N TYR A 25 47.90 -20.81 7.43
CA TYR A 25 48.82 -21.68 6.67
C TYR A 25 48.10 -22.25 5.42
N THR A 26 48.84 -22.18 4.34
CA THR A 26 48.69 -22.79 3.02
C THR A 26 49.03 -24.27 3.04
N GLY A 27 48.41 -25.05 2.15
CA GLY A 27 48.96 -26.39 1.87
C GLY A 27 48.00 -27.32 1.11
N ASN A 28 48.40 -27.60 -0.11
CA ASN A 28 47.93 -28.58 -1.11
C ASN A 28 47.66 -30.00 -0.58
N SER A 29 46.74 -30.72 -1.17
CA SER A 29 46.95 -31.86 -2.09
C SER A 29 45.89 -32.97 -1.91
N ASN A 30 45.33 -33.36 -3.03
CA ASN A 30 44.88 -34.68 -3.52
C ASN A 30 44.41 -35.76 -2.52
N ALA A 31 43.17 -36.19 -2.68
CA ALA A 31 42.83 -37.62 -2.71
C ALA A 31 41.57 -37.87 -3.57
N VAL A 32 41.79 -38.68 -4.56
CA VAL A 32 40.85 -39.35 -5.48
C VAL A 32 40.21 -40.53 -4.72
N SER A 33 38.90 -40.76 -4.86
CA SER A 33 38.36 -42.03 -5.36
C SER A 33 36.87 -42.22 -5.10
N ASP A 34 36.19 -42.59 -6.16
CA ASP A 34 35.10 -43.56 -6.29
C ASP A 34 33.75 -43.34 -5.59
N PHE A 35 32.79 -42.92 -6.41
CA PHE A 35 31.47 -43.57 -6.40
C PHE A 35 30.94 -43.79 -7.84
N LYS A 36 30.70 -45.04 -8.14
CA LYS A 36 30.25 -45.59 -9.43
C LYS A 36 28.76 -45.28 -9.70
N LYS A 37 28.52 -44.81 -10.92
CA LYS A 37 27.46 -45.15 -11.86
C LYS A 37 26.08 -45.51 -11.33
N LEU A 38 25.12 -44.60 -11.57
CA LEU A 38 23.78 -44.91 -11.98
C LEU A 38 23.47 -44.20 -13.32
N LYS A 39 23.26 -44.98 -14.36
CA LYS A 39 22.88 -44.54 -15.70
C LYS A 39 21.43 -44.05 -15.65
N THR A 40 21.16 -42.78 -15.97
CA THR A 40 19.93 -42.28 -16.48
C THR A 40 20.19 -41.65 -17.82
N HIS A 41 19.36 -41.98 -18.80
CA HIS A 41 19.48 -41.51 -20.17
C HIS A 41 19.45 -39.99 -20.31
N PRO A 42 20.24 -39.39 -21.19
CA PRO A 42 20.25 -37.95 -21.41
C PRO A 42 19.08 -37.56 -22.30
N SER A 43 18.15 -36.77 -21.76
CA SER A 43 17.32 -35.93 -22.61
C SER A 43 18.24 -34.82 -23.18
N THR A 44 18.21 -34.71 -24.45
CA THR A 44 18.97 -33.79 -25.31
C THR A 44 19.07 -32.37 -24.74
N ALA A 45 20.19 -32.10 -24.05
CA ALA A 45 20.67 -30.74 -23.82
C ALA A 45 21.47 -30.35 -25.07
N VAL A 46 20.87 -29.52 -25.91
CA VAL A 46 21.59 -28.87 -27.00
C VAL A 46 22.59 -27.91 -26.37
N GLN A 47 23.87 -28.28 -26.39
CA GLN A 47 24.97 -27.38 -26.14
C GLN A 47 25.05 -26.36 -27.26
N LEU A 48 24.54 -25.16 -27.04
CA LEU A 48 24.78 -24.02 -27.92
C LEU A 48 26.11 -23.35 -27.47
N GLN A 49 27.13 -23.48 -28.31
CA GLN A 49 28.32 -22.64 -28.27
C GLN A 49 27.92 -21.19 -28.56
N VAL A 50 27.99 -20.35 -27.53
CA VAL A 50 27.78 -18.92 -27.68
C VAL A 50 29.09 -18.29 -28.13
N GLY A 51 29.19 -17.92 -29.43
CA GLY A 51 30.22 -17.04 -29.90
C GLY A 51 30.11 -15.66 -29.27
N VAL A 52 31.15 -15.19 -28.62
CA VAL A 52 31.25 -13.83 -28.11
C VAL A 52 31.46 -12.89 -29.28
N ASP A 53 30.45 -12.15 -29.65
CA ASP A 53 30.51 -11.12 -30.66
C ASP A 53 30.47 -9.73 -30.02
N ASN A 54 31.52 -8.94 -30.27
CA ASN A 54 31.66 -7.54 -29.83
C ASN A 54 30.84 -6.63 -30.77
N ARG A 55 29.51 -6.61 -30.62
CA ARG A 55 28.65 -5.70 -31.41
C ARG A 55 28.09 -4.58 -30.53
N ASN A 56 27.86 -3.41 -31.16
CA ASN A 56 27.35 -2.18 -30.55
C ASN A 56 25.93 -2.36 -29.91
N GLU A 57 25.56 -1.48 -28.99
CA GLU A 57 24.37 -1.58 -28.12
C GLU A 57 23.04 -1.72 -28.83
N THR A 58 22.90 -1.23 -30.04
CA THR A 58 21.73 -1.36 -30.92
C THR A 58 21.62 -2.71 -31.62
N GLU A 59 22.72 -3.43 -31.81
CA GLU A 59 22.75 -4.69 -32.58
C GLU A 59 22.31 -5.94 -31.77
N VAL A 60 22.21 -5.89 -30.44
CA VAL A 60 21.80 -7.03 -29.60
C VAL A 60 20.35 -7.42 -29.83
N LEU A 61 19.51 -6.51 -30.33
CA LEU A 61 18.12 -6.79 -30.71
C LEU A 61 17.99 -7.46 -32.08
N TYR A 62 19.04 -7.51 -32.89
CA TYR A 62 19.06 -8.07 -34.23
C TYR A 62 19.64 -9.48 -34.31
N ASP A 63 19.55 -10.26 -33.26
CA ASP A 63 19.81 -11.71 -33.33
C ASP A 63 18.67 -12.39 -34.14
N THR A 64 19.04 -13.28 -35.08
CA THR A 64 18.13 -13.99 -36.00
C THR A 64 17.05 -14.86 -35.29
N ARG A 65 17.01 -14.88 -33.95
CA ARG A 65 16.07 -15.64 -33.12
C ARG A 65 14.87 -14.85 -32.63
N PHE A 66 14.63 -13.65 -33.11
CA PHE A 66 13.44 -12.88 -32.78
C PHE A 66 12.74 -12.38 -34.06
N ILE A 67 11.45 -12.09 -33.92
CA ILE A 67 10.63 -11.47 -34.95
C ILE A 67 10.33 -10.04 -34.54
N ASP A 68 10.82 -9.09 -35.31
CA ASP A 68 10.38 -7.70 -35.25
C ASP A 68 9.01 -7.59 -35.92
N VAL A 69 7.96 -7.46 -35.10
CA VAL A 69 6.57 -7.53 -35.57
C VAL A 69 6.20 -6.31 -36.42
N SER A 70 6.85 -5.18 -36.26
CA SER A 70 6.62 -4.00 -37.09
C SER A 70 6.95 -4.27 -38.57
N LYS A 71 7.98 -5.09 -38.82
CA LYS A 71 8.46 -5.44 -40.16
C LYS A 71 7.69 -6.55 -40.86
N LEU A 72 6.71 -7.17 -40.19
CA LEU A 72 5.85 -8.18 -40.79
C LEU A 72 4.92 -7.54 -41.84
N PRO A 73 4.73 -8.18 -43.02
CA PRO A 73 3.69 -7.79 -43.96
C PRO A 73 2.30 -7.98 -43.32
N LYS A 74 1.29 -7.32 -43.89
CA LYS A 74 -0.09 -7.36 -43.34
C LYS A 74 -0.62 -8.78 -43.13
N ASP A 75 -0.42 -9.69 -44.07
CA ASP A 75 -0.82 -11.09 -43.94
C ASP A 75 -0.07 -11.80 -42.80
N GLY A 76 1.22 -11.49 -42.63
CA GLY A 76 2.03 -11.98 -41.51
C GLY A 76 1.53 -11.51 -40.16
N ARG A 77 1.08 -10.25 -40.05
CA ARG A 77 0.46 -9.69 -38.83
C ARG A 77 -0.88 -10.37 -38.52
N ILE A 78 -1.71 -10.68 -39.54
CA ILE A 78 -2.99 -11.40 -39.38
C ILE A 78 -2.72 -12.84 -38.91
N ASN A 79 -1.76 -13.53 -39.51
CA ASN A 79 -1.34 -14.88 -39.11
C ASN A 79 -0.82 -14.91 -37.66
N LEU A 80 0.01 -13.92 -37.28
CA LEU A 80 0.51 -13.78 -35.93
C LEU A 80 -0.65 -13.55 -34.93
N GLN A 81 -1.59 -12.65 -35.25
CA GLN A 81 -2.76 -12.40 -34.42
C GLN A 81 -3.58 -13.67 -34.22
N THR A 82 -3.80 -14.43 -35.26
CA THR A 82 -4.49 -15.74 -35.19
C THR A 82 -3.74 -16.71 -34.28
N CYS A 83 -2.41 -16.77 -34.38
CA CYS A 83 -1.57 -17.61 -33.53
C CYS A 83 -1.66 -17.20 -32.06
N LEU A 84 -1.59 -15.90 -31.77
CA LEU A 84 -1.72 -15.36 -30.40
C LEU A 84 -3.08 -15.69 -29.78
N LEU A 85 -4.16 -15.56 -30.55
CA LEU A 85 -5.51 -15.87 -30.10
C LEU A 85 -5.76 -17.37 -29.91
N GLN A 86 -4.99 -18.24 -30.54
CA GLN A 86 -5.11 -19.71 -30.43
C GLN A 86 -4.01 -20.34 -29.59
N ALA A 87 -3.14 -19.54 -28.97
CA ALA A 87 -2.06 -20.05 -28.13
C ALA A 87 -2.58 -20.65 -26.81
N ASP A 88 -1.93 -21.70 -26.30
CA ASP A 88 -2.26 -22.28 -25.00
C ASP A 88 -1.89 -21.34 -23.84
N SER A 89 -0.85 -20.54 -24.02
CA SER A 89 -0.34 -19.62 -23.01
C SER A 89 0.48 -18.51 -23.64
N LEU A 90 0.29 -17.30 -23.16
CA LEU A 90 0.98 -16.08 -23.62
C LEU A 90 1.69 -15.42 -22.45
N SER A 91 2.91 -14.92 -22.69
CA SER A 91 3.59 -14.08 -21.69
C SER A 91 4.28 -12.89 -22.33
N PHE A 92 4.26 -11.75 -21.63
CA PHE A 92 4.85 -10.50 -22.10
C PHE A 92 5.76 -9.86 -21.04
N THR A 93 6.72 -9.05 -21.50
CA THR A 93 7.56 -8.19 -20.68
C THR A 93 7.95 -6.92 -21.44
N ILE A 94 8.46 -5.91 -20.74
CA ILE A 94 8.99 -4.68 -21.33
C ILE A 94 10.52 -4.77 -21.42
N ILE A 95 11.09 -4.26 -22.51
CA ILE A 95 12.49 -3.88 -22.61
C ILE A 95 12.56 -2.35 -22.57
N TYR A 96 13.37 -1.82 -21.68
CA TYR A 96 13.62 -0.40 -21.56
C TYR A 96 14.78 0.07 -22.45
N ASN A 97 14.88 1.38 -22.63
CA ASN A 97 15.96 2.02 -23.39
C ASN A 97 17.39 1.67 -22.91
N ASP A 98 17.53 1.29 -21.62
CA ASP A 98 18.80 0.82 -21.05
C ASP A 98 19.06 -0.69 -21.25
N GLY A 99 18.20 -1.37 -22.01
CA GLY A 99 18.28 -2.81 -22.29
C GLY A 99 17.83 -3.70 -21.14
N SER A 100 17.38 -3.14 -20.01
CA SER A 100 16.86 -3.92 -18.88
C SER A 100 15.42 -4.35 -19.10
N THR A 101 14.98 -5.41 -18.39
CA THR A 101 13.60 -5.90 -18.40
C THR A 101 13.06 -6.06 -16.99
N LEU A 102 11.73 -6.26 -16.85
CA LEU A 102 11.10 -6.58 -15.56
C LEU A 102 11.46 -7.98 -15.06
N ILE A 103 11.83 -8.90 -15.96
CA ILE A 103 12.13 -10.31 -15.66
C ILE A 103 13.62 -10.63 -15.58
N THR A 104 14.46 -9.62 -15.35
CA THR A 104 15.91 -9.79 -15.13
C THR A 104 16.20 -10.60 -13.88
N THR A 105 17.07 -11.62 -13.98
CA THR A 105 17.50 -12.45 -12.84
C THR A 105 18.93 -12.14 -12.35
N GLY A 106 19.61 -11.14 -12.94
CA GLY A 106 21.00 -10.79 -12.64
C GLY A 106 21.20 -9.80 -11.48
N HIS A 107 22.46 -9.63 -11.07
CA HIS A 107 22.87 -8.76 -9.95
C HIS A 107 22.60 -7.24 -10.13
N GLN A 108 22.21 -6.77 -11.31
CA GLN A 108 22.04 -5.36 -11.63
C GLN A 108 20.92 -4.67 -10.82
N GLN A 109 19.86 -5.39 -10.39
CA GLN A 109 18.82 -4.79 -9.55
C GLN A 109 19.33 -4.40 -8.14
N GLN A 110 20.35 -5.08 -7.60
CA GLN A 110 20.93 -4.72 -6.31
C GLN A 110 21.80 -3.46 -6.36
N GLU A 111 22.48 -3.19 -7.49
CA GLU A 111 23.29 -1.98 -7.67
C GLU A 111 22.42 -0.74 -7.92
N ASN A 112 21.34 -0.86 -8.67
CA ASN A 112 20.41 0.25 -8.89
C ASN A 112 19.65 0.65 -7.60
N ASN A 113 19.34 -0.31 -6.72
CA ASN A 113 18.77 -0.01 -5.41
C ASN A 113 19.81 0.57 -4.43
N LYS A 114 21.09 0.24 -4.54
CA LYS A 114 22.17 0.87 -3.75
C LYS A 114 22.52 2.27 -4.25
N LYS A 115 22.49 2.53 -5.56
CA LYS A 115 22.73 3.87 -6.15
C LYS A 115 21.60 4.87 -5.84
N LYS A 116 20.37 4.43 -5.58
CA LYS A 116 19.28 5.29 -5.07
C LYS A 116 19.50 5.79 -3.62
N LEU A 117 20.41 5.20 -2.87
CA LEU A 117 20.74 5.58 -1.48
C LEU A 117 21.92 6.55 -1.37
N THR A 118 22.70 6.78 -2.41
CA THR A 118 23.73 7.82 -2.43
C THR A 118 23.19 9.07 -3.14
N LYS A 119 22.65 9.99 -2.37
CA LYS A 119 22.41 11.37 -2.80
C LYS A 119 23.74 11.98 -3.23
N ASN A 120 23.95 12.12 -4.53
CA ASN A 120 24.68 13.20 -5.22
C ASN A 120 25.12 12.73 -6.60
N SER A 121 24.28 12.99 -7.57
CA SER A 121 24.67 13.42 -8.93
C SER A 121 23.38 13.52 -9.76
N GLY A 122 22.96 14.71 -10.06
CA GLY A 122 21.83 14.97 -10.93
C GLY A 122 22.11 14.50 -12.34
N LYS A 123 21.39 13.51 -12.73
CA LYS A 123 20.80 13.12 -14.02
C LYS A 123 20.25 11.73 -13.81
N SER A 124 18.97 11.60 -13.46
CA SER A 124 18.25 10.37 -13.75
C SER A 124 18.23 10.26 -15.28
N ILE A 125 18.81 9.21 -15.81
CA ILE A 125 18.55 8.83 -17.19
C ILE A 125 17.07 8.48 -17.21
N ASP A 126 16.26 9.26 -17.91
CA ASP A 126 14.84 8.98 -18.05
C ASP A 126 14.70 7.60 -18.69
N LYS A 127 14.07 6.69 -17.96
CA LYS A 127 13.91 5.30 -18.34
C LYS A 127 12.53 5.14 -18.98
N TRP A 128 12.48 4.98 -20.30
CA TRP A 128 11.24 4.73 -21.03
C TRP A 128 11.22 3.33 -21.64
N ALA A 129 10.02 2.83 -21.91
CA ALA A 129 9.82 1.54 -22.55
C ALA A 129 10.15 1.63 -24.03
N LYS A 130 11.07 0.77 -24.49
CA LYS A 130 11.51 0.71 -25.90
C LYS A 130 10.66 -0.24 -26.73
N CYS A 131 10.34 -1.41 -26.19
CA CYS A 131 9.48 -2.39 -26.84
C CYS A 131 8.83 -3.33 -25.83
N ILE A 132 7.74 -3.97 -26.23
CA ILE A 132 7.17 -5.12 -25.55
C ILE A 132 7.67 -6.39 -26.21
N CYS A 133 8.08 -7.36 -25.41
CA CYS A 133 8.47 -8.69 -25.88
C CYS A 133 7.48 -9.74 -25.43
N GLY A 134 7.16 -10.68 -26.33
CA GLY A 134 6.24 -11.77 -26.08
C GLY A 134 6.82 -13.13 -26.42
N ALA A 135 6.32 -14.16 -25.72
CA ALA A 135 6.54 -15.56 -26.04
C ALA A 135 5.22 -16.32 -26.07
N ILE A 136 5.13 -17.26 -26.97
CA ILE A 136 3.95 -18.10 -27.21
C ILE A 136 4.26 -19.54 -26.82
N ARG A 137 3.29 -20.21 -26.20
CA ARG A 137 3.29 -21.64 -25.98
C ARG A 137 2.00 -22.24 -26.56
N GLY A 138 2.14 -23.26 -27.44
CA GLY A 138 1.01 -23.83 -28.15
C GLY A 138 0.61 -23.02 -29.40
N GLY A 139 -0.55 -23.35 -30.00
CA GLY A 139 -1.07 -22.67 -31.19
C GLY A 139 -0.71 -23.37 -32.52
N PRO A 140 -1.34 -22.93 -33.64
CA PRO A 140 -1.27 -23.63 -34.92
C PRO A 140 0.03 -23.41 -35.72
N PHE A 141 0.64 -22.21 -35.61
CA PHE A 141 1.81 -21.84 -36.42
C PHE A 141 3.11 -22.15 -35.68
N LYS A 142 3.86 -23.16 -36.14
CA LYS A 142 5.12 -23.57 -35.50
C LYS A 142 6.20 -22.50 -35.55
N GLU A 143 6.23 -21.67 -36.60
CA GLU A 143 7.20 -20.62 -36.82
C GLU A 143 7.28 -19.58 -35.70
N TYR A 144 6.16 -19.26 -35.06
CA TYR A 144 6.13 -18.26 -33.97
C TYR A 144 6.46 -18.86 -32.59
N LYS A 145 6.34 -20.18 -32.40
CA LYS A 145 6.58 -20.86 -31.10
C LYS A 145 8.03 -20.77 -30.62
N ASP A 146 8.96 -20.76 -31.57
CA ASP A 146 10.40 -20.81 -31.30
C ASP A 146 11.06 -19.45 -31.40
N GLN A 147 10.30 -18.38 -31.56
CA GLN A 147 10.79 -17.02 -31.71
C GLN A 147 10.39 -16.14 -30.50
N LEU A 148 11.22 -15.14 -30.20
CA LEU A 148 10.83 -14.02 -29.35
C LEU A 148 10.12 -13.00 -30.25
N LEU A 149 8.90 -12.63 -29.89
CA LEU A 149 8.15 -11.58 -30.57
C LEU A 149 8.56 -10.22 -29.97
N VAL A 150 8.92 -9.25 -30.79
CA VAL A 150 9.29 -7.91 -30.38
C VAL A 150 8.34 -6.92 -31.03
N PHE A 151 7.66 -6.13 -30.18
CA PHE A 151 6.71 -5.10 -30.57
C PHE A 151 7.32 -3.74 -30.21
N PRO A 152 7.93 -3.02 -31.17
CA PRO A 152 8.50 -1.68 -30.96
C PRO A 152 7.42 -0.69 -30.48
N LEU A 153 7.81 0.24 -29.58
CA LEU A 153 6.97 1.31 -29.04
C LEU A 153 7.43 2.71 -29.49
N GLU A 154 8.58 2.80 -30.18
CA GLU A 154 9.09 4.04 -30.72
C GLU A 154 8.49 4.27 -32.12
N ASP A 155 7.96 5.46 -32.35
CA ASP A 155 7.39 5.89 -33.63
C ASP A 155 8.52 6.39 -34.55
N GLU A 156 8.98 5.58 -35.47
CA GLU A 156 9.69 6.07 -36.65
C GLU A 156 8.63 6.46 -37.70
N SER A 157 7.99 7.59 -37.50
CA SER A 157 7.22 8.51 -38.39
C SER A 157 6.36 7.99 -39.57
N GLU A 158 6.32 6.72 -39.93
CA GLU A 158 5.56 6.23 -41.08
C GLU A 158 4.58 5.07 -40.82
N GLU A 159 4.48 4.52 -39.60
CA GLU A 159 3.73 3.28 -39.36
C GLU A 159 2.47 3.44 -38.53
N LYS A 160 1.62 4.42 -38.84
CA LYS A 160 0.29 4.56 -38.15
C LYS A 160 -0.55 3.29 -38.24
N GLU A 161 -0.41 2.50 -39.33
CA GLU A 161 -1.12 1.25 -39.54
C GLU A 161 -0.66 0.15 -38.55
N TYR A 162 0.65 0.08 -38.26
CA TYR A 162 1.20 -0.85 -37.27
C TYR A 162 0.68 -0.55 -35.84
N PHE A 163 0.74 0.71 -35.41
CA PHE A 163 0.29 1.08 -34.07
C PHE A 163 -1.21 0.88 -33.87
N SER A 164 -2.03 1.19 -34.88
CA SER A 164 -3.48 0.90 -34.83
C SER A 164 -3.75 -0.59 -34.71
N TRP A 165 -3.11 -1.42 -35.56
CA TRP A 165 -3.23 -2.87 -35.50
C TRP A 165 -2.70 -3.43 -34.17
N PHE A 166 -1.57 -2.94 -33.67
CA PHE A 166 -0.97 -3.43 -32.42
C PHE A 166 -1.87 -3.12 -31.22
N ARG A 167 -2.45 -1.92 -31.17
CA ARG A 167 -3.44 -1.52 -30.17
C ARG A 167 -4.64 -2.49 -30.18
N GLU A 168 -5.28 -2.65 -31.31
CA GLU A 168 -6.46 -3.52 -31.43
C GLU A 168 -6.15 -4.97 -31.09
N MET A 169 -4.99 -5.48 -31.54
CA MET A 169 -4.52 -6.82 -31.23
C MET A 169 -4.32 -7.02 -29.74
N MET A 170 -3.65 -6.09 -29.04
CA MET A 170 -3.41 -6.21 -27.59
C MET A 170 -4.70 -6.17 -26.80
N LEU A 171 -5.61 -5.25 -27.11
CA LEU A 171 -6.93 -5.18 -26.48
C LEU A 171 -7.73 -6.49 -26.67
N LYS A 172 -7.68 -7.05 -27.87
CA LYS A 172 -8.34 -8.33 -28.18
C LYS A 172 -7.70 -9.51 -27.41
N ILE A 173 -6.37 -9.55 -27.32
CA ILE A 173 -5.65 -10.58 -26.59
C ILE A 173 -6.01 -10.53 -25.10
N PHE A 174 -5.96 -9.37 -24.47
CA PHE A 174 -6.32 -9.24 -23.05
C PHE A 174 -7.76 -9.66 -22.76
N LYS A 175 -8.67 -9.43 -23.70
CA LYS A 175 -10.10 -9.77 -23.57
C LYS A 175 -10.39 -11.25 -23.78
N GLU A 176 -9.69 -11.90 -24.71
CA GLU A 176 -10.01 -13.26 -25.16
C GLU A 176 -9.06 -14.33 -24.62
N ARG A 177 -7.92 -13.94 -24.03
CA ARG A 177 -6.86 -14.86 -23.64
C ARG A 177 -6.31 -14.57 -22.25
N GLU A 178 -5.94 -15.64 -21.54
CA GLU A 178 -5.12 -15.55 -20.33
C GLU A 178 -3.72 -15.05 -20.71
N VAL A 179 -3.31 -13.93 -20.11
CA VAL A 179 -2.01 -13.31 -20.36
C VAL A 179 -1.17 -13.29 -19.10
N ILE A 180 0.04 -13.81 -19.18
CA ILE A 180 0.95 -13.92 -18.04
C ILE A 180 1.97 -12.80 -18.10
N ILE A 181 2.00 -11.97 -17.06
CA ILE A 181 2.89 -10.80 -16.98
C ILE A 181 3.40 -10.64 -15.54
N PHE A 182 4.69 -10.46 -15.37
CA PHE A 182 5.29 -10.07 -14.09
C PHE A 182 5.28 -8.55 -13.94
N ASP A 183 4.77 -8.02 -12.82
CA ASP A 183 4.52 -6.59 -12.57
C ASP A 183 3.65 -5.99 -13.69
N ALA A 184 2.48 -6.59 -13.88
CA ALA A 184 1.58 -6.33 -15.01
C ALA A 184 1.10 -4.87 -15.05
N GLN A 185 0.95 -4.21 -13.92
CA GLN A 185 0.57 -2.79 -13.82
C GLN A 185 1.49 -1.91 -14.67
N ARG A 186 2.80 -2.19 -14.70
CA ARG A 186 3.79 -1.43 -15.50
C ARG A 186 3.55 -1.54 -17.00
N ILE A 187 3.25 -2.74 -17.49
CA ILE A 187 2.95 -2.93 -18.92
C ILE A 187 1.66 -2.20 -19.29
N ILE A 188 0.63 -2.28 -18.45
CA ILE A 188 -0.66 -1.63 -18.72
C ILE A 188 -0.49 -0.11 -18.71
N ILE A 189 0.24 0.48 -17.76
CA ILE A 189 0.57 1.91 -17.75
C ILE A 189 1.25 2.31 -19.07
N THR A 190 2.25 1.54 -19.50
CA THR A 190 2.95 1.79 -20.77
C THR A 190 2.00 1.77 -21.96
N LEU A 191 1.09 0.79 -22.03
CA LEU A 191 0.11 0.70 -23.11
C LEU A 191 -0.88 1.87 -23.09
N ILE A 192 -1.33 2.27 -21.89
CA ILE A 192 -2.22 3.43 -21.72
C ILE A 192 -1.53 4.70 -22.23
N GLU A 193 -0.27 4.92 -21.88
CA GLU A 193 0.48 6.12 -22.27
C GLU A 193 0.80 6.14 -23.78
N VAL A 194 1.28 5.02 -24.32
CA VAL A 194 1.66 4.91 -25.75
C VAL A 194 0.46 5.01 -26.69
N PHE A 195 -0.64 4.37 -26.32
CA PHE A 195 -1.84 4.34 -27.17
C PHE A 195 -2.88 5.41 -26.80
N HIS A 196 -2.57 6.31 -25.87
CA HIS A 196 -3.49 7.33 -25.36
C HIS A 196 -4.85 6.75 -24.97
N LEU A 197 -4.80 5.59 -24.28
CA LEU A 197 -5.99 4.84 -23.93
C LEU A 197 -6.75 5.41 -22.72
N GLN A 198 -6.53 6.64 -22.29
CA GLN A 198 -7.13 7.22 -21.07
C GLN A 198 -8.68 7.28 -21.12
N ASP A 199 -9.28 7.30 -22.29
CA ASP A 199 -10.74 7.39 -22.45
C ASP A 199 -11.42 6.07 -22.89
N VAL A 200 -10.67 5.01 -23.19
CA VAL A 200 -11.17 3.74 -23.76
C VAL A 200 -11.42 2.65 -22.70
N HIS A 201 -11.02 2.89 -21.46
CA HIS A 201 -10.62 1.84 -20.51
C HIS A 201 -11.72 1.01 -19.90
N LYS A 202 -12.84 1.59 -19.55
CA LYS A 202 -13.79 0.94 -18.66
C LYS A 202 -14.53 -0.22 -19.33
N LYS A 203 -14.87 -0.08 -20.62
CA LYS A 203 -15.59 -1.11 -21.37
C LYS A 203 -14.74 -2.33 -21.72
N GLU A 204 -13.44 -2.15 -21.83
CA GLU A 204 -12.56 -3.18 -22.36
C GLU A 204 -11.80 -3.95 -21.27
N THR A 205 -11.55 -3.34 -20.11
CA THR A 205 -10.72 -3.93 -19.05
C THR A 205 -11.43 -4.96 -18.16
N GLU A 206 -12.74 -4.98 -18.16
CA GLU A 206 -13.56 -5.89 -17.33
C GLU A 206 -13.20 -7.35 -17.52
N ASN A 207 -13.10 -7.77 -18.76
CA ASN A 207 -12.90 -9.17 -19.12
C ASN A 207 -11.43 -9.56 -19.27
N TRP A 208 -10.50 -8.66 -18.94
CA TRP A 208 -9.07 -8.97 -19.02
C TRP A 208 -8.70 -10.09 -18.05
N ASP A 209 -8.09 -11.13 -18.59
CA ASP A 209 -7.56 -12.26 -17.82
C ASP A 209 -6.04 -12.14 -17.73
N ILE A 210 -5.57 -11.41 -16.69
CA ILE A 210 -4.17 -11.16 -16.45
C ILE A 210 -3.71 -11.97 -15.25
N GLN A 211 -2.64 -12.74 -15.45
CA GLN A 211 -2.00 -13.55 -14.42
C GLN A 211 -0.66 -12.90 -14.04
N ASP A 212 -0.58 -12.32 -12.86
CA ASP A 212 0.67 -11.77 -12.32
C ASP A 212 1.23 -12.67 -11.22
N PRO A 213 2.35 -13.37 -11.48
CA PRO A 213 2.95 -14.26 -10.47
C PRO A 213 3.46 -13.51 -9.23
N LEU A 214 3.73 -12.20 -9.33
CA LEU A 214 4.09 -11.35 -8.20
C LEU A 214 2.98 -11.32 -7.15
N LEU A 215 1.74 -11.07 -7.60
CA LEU A 215 0.53 -11.06 -6.76
C LEU A 215 0.22 -12.45 -6.21
N GLY A 216 0.37 -13.49 -7.03
CA GLY A 216 0.13 -14.87 -6.62
C GLY A 216 1.05 -15.30 -5.46
N VAL A 217 2.34 -15.02 -5.55
CA VAL A 217 3.30 -15.33 -4.47
C VAL A 217 3.03 -14.51 -3.21
N TRP A 218 2.69 -13.22 -3.37
CA TRP A 218 2.34 -12.37 -2.23
C TRP A 218 1.09 -12.88 -1.50
N LEU A 219 0.06 -13.32 -2.20
CA LEU A 219 -1.12 -13.91 -1.58
C LEU A 219 -0.81 -15.20 -0.80
N LEU A 220 0.14 -16.02 -1.30
CA LEU A 220 0.57 -17.25 -0.62
C LEU A 220 1.37 -16.97 0.65
N ASP A 221 2.17 -15.89 0.70
CA ASP A 221 2.87 -15.43 1.93
C ASP A 221 3.07 -13.91 1.93
N ALA A 222 2.10 -13.18 2.42
CA ALA A 222 2.13 -11.71 2.49
C ALA A 222 3.26 -11.13 3.37
N ASN A 223 3.92 -11.94 4.21
CA ASN A 223 5.10 -11.50 4.98
C ASN A 223 6.40 -11.52 4.16
N LYS A 224 6.39 -12.18 3.01
CA LYS A 224 7.52 -12.32 2.09
C LYS A 224 7.16 -11.81 0.71
N SER A 225 6.69 -10.56 0.63
CA SER A 225 6.35 -9.93 -0.65
C SER A 225 7.56 -9.97 -1.59
N PRO A 226 7.47 -10.68 -2.73
CA PRO A 226 8.57 -10.75 -3.67
C PRO A 226 8.73 -9.37 -4.34
N LYS A 227 9.99 -9.00 -4.60
CA LYS A 227 10.33 -7.74 -5.28
C LYS A 227 10.96 -7.97 -6.64
N THR A 228 11.32 -9.19 -6.93
CA THR A 228 12.05 -9.55 -8.13
C THR A 228 11.51 -10.85 -8.73
N PHE A 229 11.62 -10.97 -10.04
CA PHE A 229 11.27 -12.20 -10.75
C PHE A 229 12.06 -13.42 -10.23
N LEU A 230 13.32 -13.22 -9.84
CA LEU A 230 14.15 -14.26 -9.24
C LEU A 230 13.55 -14.82 -7.94
N GLU A 231 12.95 -13.98 -7.11
CA GLU A 231 12.27 -14.42 -5.89
C GLU A 231 11.02 -15.24 -6.20
N VAL A 232 10.26 -14.88 -7.24
CA VAL A 232 9.12 -15.67 -7.74
C VAL A 232 9.58 -17.04 -8.23
N LEU A 233 10.66 -17.13 -9.02
CA LEU A 233 11.19 -18.42 -9.48
C LEU A 233 11.65 -19.30 -8.32
N ARG A 234 12.33 -18.72 -7.32
CA ARG A 234 12.74 -19.45 -6.10
C ARG A 234 11.53 -19.97 -5.32
N PHE A 235 10.48 -19.15 -5.18
CA PHE A 235 9.25 -19.57 -4.53
C PHE A 235 8.59 -20.74 -5.28
N ALA A 236 8.51 -20.66 -6.59
CA ALA A 236 7.97 -21.71 -7.47
C ALA A 236 8.91 -22.93 -7.58
N LYS A 237 10.06 -22.95 -6.92
CA LYS A 237 11.09 -24.01 -7.00
C LYS A 237 11.50 -24.28 -8.46
N LEU A 238 11.74 -23.22 -9.22
CA LEU A 238 12.26 -23.25 -10.57
C LEU A 238 13.72 -22.77 -10.56
N THR A 239 14.55 -23.42 -11.38
CA THR A 239 15.98 -23.03 -11.51
C THR A 239 16.07 -21.78 -12.38
N PRO A 240 16.60 -20.67 -11.85
CA PRO A 240 16.83 -19.48 -12.65
C PRO A 240 17.89 -19.76 -13.72
N ILE A 241 17.76 -19.10 -14.87
CA ILE A 241 18.76 -19.16 -15.93
C ILE A 241 19.93 -18.24 -15.53
N ASN A 242 21.11 -18.80 -15.35
CA ASN A 242 22.32 -18.03 -15.03
C ASN A 242 22.90 -17.41 -16.31
N HIS A 243 22.88 -16.10 -16.38
CA HIS A 243 23.56 -15.34 -17.42
C HIS A 243 24.93 -14.89 -16.92
N ARG A 244 26.02 -15.46 -17.46
CA ARG A 244 27.40 -15.09 -17.11
C ARG A 244 27.94 -13.92 -17.92
N VAL A 245 27.17 -13.33 -18.79
CA VAL A 245 27.64 -12.21 -19.64
C VAL A 245 27.28 -10.90 -18.96
N VAL A 246 28.28 -10.17 -18.61
CA VAL A 246 28.17 -8.83 -18.04
C VAL A 246 27.60 -7.89 -19.10
N GLY A 247 26.41 -7.39 -18.88
CA GLY A 247 25.96 -6.14 -19.47
C GLY A 247 24.74 -6.14 -20.40
N LYS A 248 24.33 -7.25 -21.06
CA LYS A 248 23.19 -7.21 -21.99
C LYS A 248 22.42 -8.53 -22.02
N GLU A 249 21.09 -8.44 -21.98
CA GLU A 249 20.19 -9.58 -22.14
C GLU A 249 20.04 -9.93 -23.62
N THR A 250 20.23 -11.20 -23.96
CA THR A 250 20.00 -11.70 -25.31
C THR A 250 18.54 -12.06 -25.52
N SER A 251 18.03 -12.04 -26.75
CA SER A 251 16.67 -12.46 -27.09
C SER A 251 16.33 -13.87 -26.56
N TRP A 252 17.30 -14.78 -26.61
CA TRP A 252 17.16 -16.12 -26.04
C TRP A 252 16.90 -16.10 -24.52
N TYR A 253 17.64 -15.29 -23.78
CA TYR A 253 17.51 -15.18 -22.33
C TYR A 253 16.15 -14.62 -21.92
N ILE A 254 15.67 -13.59 -22.62
CA ILE A 254 14.34 -13.00 -22.39
C ILE A 254 13.25 -14.03 -22.68
N LYS A 255 13.31 -14.71 -23.81
CA LYS A 255 12.36 -15.76 -24.17
C LYS A 255 12.34 -16.88 -23.13
N ALA A 256 13.49 -17.36 -22.70
CA ALA A 256 13.60 -18.43 -21.72
C ALA A 256 12.99 -18.02 -20.36
N ASN A 257 13.16 -16.77 -19.93
CA ASN A 257 12.51 -16.24 -18.71
C ASN A 257 11.00 -16.09 -18.90
N LEU A 258 10.50 -15.71 -20.07
CA LEU A 258 9.07 -15.70 -20.37
C LEU A 258 8.45 -17.10 -20.24
N LEU A 259 9.11 -18.12 -20.77
CA LEU A 259 8.68 -19.53 -20.64
C LEU A 259 8.75 -20.03 -19.19
N LEU A 260 9.77 -19.63 -18.42
CA LEU A 260 9.85 -19.91 -16.98
C LEU A 260 8.73 -19.22 -16.21
N MET A 261 8.32 -18.02 -16.60
CA MET A 261 7.20 -17.29 -16.01
C MET A 261 5.88 -18.05 -16.19
N MET A 262 5.60 -18.61 -17.39
CA MET A 262 4.43 -19.48 -17.63
C MET A 262 4.46 -20.72 -16.72
N ALA A 263 5.64 -21.34 -16.55
CA ALA A 263 5.78 -22.48 -15.65
C ALA A 263 5.60 -22.10 -14.18
N ALA A 264 6.06 -20.90 -13.77
CA ALA A 264 5.89 -20.40 -12.42
C ALA A 264 4.41 -20.16 -12.09
N VAL A 265 3.67 -19.50 -12.97
CA VAL A 265 2.23 -19.23 -12.81
C VAL A 265 1.46 -20.53 -12.65
N LYS A 266 1.73 -21.56 -13.46
CA LYS A 266 1.08 -22.85 -13.34
C LYS A 266 1.25 -23.48 -11.94
N LYS A 267 2.48 -23.39 -11.36
CA LYS A 267 2.75 -23.89 -10.01
C LYS A 267 2.09 -23.03 -8.92
N ILE A 268 2.15 -21.71 -9.08
CA ILE A 268 1.54 -20.76 -8.14
C ILE A 268 0.02 -20.95 -8.11
N ASN A 269 -0.63 -21.06 -9.27
CA ASN A 269 -2.07 -21.30 -9.38
C ASN A 269 -2.49 -22.64 -8.71
N ALA A 270 -1.69 -23.69 -8.83
CA ALA A 270 -1.92 -24.94 -8.11
C ALA A 270 -1.91 -24.75 -6.59
N LEU A 271 -0.93 -23.99 -6.06
CA LEU A 271 -0.85 -23.68 -4.63
C LEU A 271 -1.98 -22.76 -4.15
N LEU A 272 -2.39 -21.79 -4.96
CA LEU A 272 -3.52 -20.90 -4.66
C LEU A 272 -4.84 -21.70 -4.58
N LYS A 273 -5.03 -22.68 -5.47
CA LYS A 273 -6.19 -23.60 -5.47
C LYS A 273 -6.15 -24.53 -4.25
N GLU A 274 -5.01 -25.11 -3.91
CA GLU A 274 -4.82 -25.94 -2.72
C GLU A 274 -5.18 -25.18 -1.43
N GLN A 275 -4.85 -23.89 -1.37
CA GLN A 275 -5.15 -23.04 -0.21
C GLN A 275 -6.54 -22.39 -0.25
N ASN A 276 -7.37 -22.65 -1.28
CA ASN A 276 -8.70 -22.05 -1.49
C ASN A 276 -8.68 -20.49 -1.54
N ILE A 277 -7.61 -19.88 -2.10
CA ILE A 277 -7.48 -18.43 -2.29
C ILE A 277 -7.34 -18.04 -3.77
N TYR A 278 -7.54 -19.00 -4.68
CA TYR A 278 -7.46 -18.75 -6.12
C TYR A 278 -8.55 -17.79 -6.59
N ASN A 279 -9.78 -17.89 -6.07
CA ASN A 279 -10.87 -16.96 -6.41
C ASN A 279 -10.54 -15.52 -5.98
N LEU A 280 -9.96 -15.33 -4.79
CA LEU A 280 -9.48 -14.01 -4.35
C LEU A 280 -8.42 -13.46 -5.32
N TYR A 281 -7.54 -14.32 -5.82
CA TYR A 281 -6.51 -13.94 -6.79
C TYR A 281 -7.13 -13.44 -8.10
N ILE A 282 -7.99 -14.23 -8.74
CA ILE A 282 -8.53 -13.91 -10.08
C ILE A 282 -9.68 -12.90 -10.05
N CYS A 283 -10.53 -12.88 -9.00
CA CYS A 283 -11.69 -12.00 -8.95
C CYS A 283 -11.42 -10.65 -8.28
N VAL A 284 -10.35 -10.54 -7.47
CA VAL A 284 -10.03 -9.31 -6.77
C VAL A 284 -8.66 -8.79 -7.17
N GLU A 285 -7.58 -9.53 -6.90
CA GLU A 285 -6.24 -8.97 -7.05
C GLU A 285 -5.85 -8.69 -8.49
N THR A 286 -6.12 -9.60 -9.41
CA THR A 286 -5.77 -9.38 -10.83
C THR A 286 -6.70 -8.36 -11.49
N LYS A 287 -7.99 -8.29 -11.10
CA LYS A 287 -8.94 -7.30 -11.63
C LYS A 287 -8.61 -5.85 -11.21
N LEU A 288 -7.88 -5.66 -10.12
CA LEU A 288 -7.40 -4.34 -9.70
C LEU A 288 -6.24 -3.82 -10.56
N ILE A 289 -5.48 -4.67 -11.23
CA ILE A 289 -4.30 -4.25 -11.99
C ILE A 289 -4.62 -3.14 -13.00
N PRO A 290 -5.59 -3.31 -13.92
CA PRO A 290 -5.95 -2.26 -14.87
C PRO A 290 -6.53 -1.02 -14.19
N ILE A 291 -7.30 -1.17 -13.11
CA ILE A 291 -7.87 -0.04 -12.36
C ILE A 291 -6.75 0.81 -11.75
N LEU A 292 -5.76 0.19 -11.10
CA LEU A 292 -4.63 0.90 -10.52
C LEU A 292 -3.76 1.58 -11.59
N ALA A 293 -3.59 0.96 -12.76
CA ALA A 293 -2.90 1.57 -13.89
C ALA A 293 -3.65 2.81 -14.40
N CYS A 294 -4.98 2.74 -14.52
CA CYS A 294 -5.81 3.89 -14.87
C CYS A 294 -5.75 5.01 -13.81
N MET A 295 -5.80 4.68 -12.53
CA MET A 295 -5.64 5.66 -11.43
C MET A 295 -4.29 6.38 -11.48
N GLU A 296 -3.21 5.66 -11.82
CA GLU A 296 -1.87 6.23 -11.91
C GLU A 296 -1.75 7.19 -13.10
N THR A 297 -2.39 6.88 -14.23
CA THR A 297 -2.36 7.69 -15.47
C THR A 297 -3.41 8.80 -15.49
N ALA A 298 -4.49 8.70 -14.69
CA ALA A 298 -5.54 9.71 -14.63
C ALA A 298 -5.06 11.05 -14.08
N ARG A 299 -4.04 11.06 -13.23
CA ARG A 299 -3.40 12.24 -12.62
C ARG A 299 -4.40 13.20 -11.94
N PHE A 300 -4.02 13.79 -10.85
CA PHE A 300 -4.85 14.77 -10.12
C PHE A 300 -4.48 16.19 -10.53
N LYS A 301 -5.46 17.05 -10.90
CA LYS A 301 -5.22 18.47 -11.22
C LYS A 301 -4.88 19.24 -9.95
N ILE A 302 -3.80 20.04 -9.99
CA ILE A 302 -3.31 20.81 -8.84
C ILE A 302 -3.38 22.30 -9.14
N GLU A 303 -3.98 23.06 -8.23
CA GLU A 303 -4.00 24.52 -8.29
C GLU A 303 -2.69 25.09 -7.73
N MET A 304 -1.75 25.40 -8.62
CA MET A 304 -0.41 25.85 -8.25
C MET A 304 -0.40 27.19 -7.51
N SER A 305 -1.36 28.07 -7.74
CA SER A 305 -1.53 29.35 -7.04
C SER A 305 -1.75 29.14 -5.54
N THR A 306 -2.61 28.18 -5.17
CA THR A 306 -2.88 27.78 -3.79
C THR A 306 -1.66 27.14 -3.12
N VAL A 307 -0.93 26.29 -3.84
CA VAL A 307 0.33 25.68 -3.34
C VAL A 307 1.36 26.76 -3.03
N ALA A 308 1.59 27.72 -3.94
CA ALA A 308 2.53 28.83 -3.75
C ALA A 308 2.13 29.72 -2.56
N LYS A 309 0.85 30.08 -2.46
CA LYS A 309 0.26 30.84 -1.35
C LYS A 309 0.54 30.15 -0.01
N PHE A 310 0.25 28.85 0.10
CA PHE A 310 0.47 28.09 1.33
C PHE A 310 1.95 27.98 1.69
N SER A 311 2.82 27.74 0.71
CA SER A 311 4.27 27.70 0.94
C SER A 311 4.81 29.01 1.52
N ASP A 312 4.37 30.15 0.99
CA ASP A 312 4.80 31.48 1.45
C ASP A 312 4.29 31.80 2.86
N ILE A 313 3.00 31.57 3.14
CA ILE A 313 2.40 31.77 4.46
C ILE A 313 3.09 30.89 5.51
N LEU A 314 3.29 29.61 5.23
CA LEU A 314 3.97 28.69 6.14
C LEU A 314 5.42 29.09 6.38
N LYS A 315 6.14 29.57 5.35
CA LYS A 315 7.51 30.09 5.48
C LYS A 315 7.58 31.27 6.44
N LYS A 316 6.69 32.25 6.29
CA LYS A 316 6.62 33.43 7.18
C LYS A 316 6.32 33.02 8.61
N LYS A 317 5.33 32.14 8.83
CA LYS A 317 4.96 31.68 10.18
C LYS A 317 6.09 30.86 10.85
N LEU A 318 6.79 30.01 10.10
CA LEU A 318 7.94 29.26 10.63
C LEU A 318 9.06 30.19 11.08
N LEU A 319 9.39 31.22 10.29
CA LEU A 319 10.39 32.23 10.67
C LEU A 319 10.01 32.99 11.97
N LYS A 320 8.70 33.33 12.09
CA LYS A 320 8.16 33.97 13.32
C LYS A 320 8.31 33.04 14.53
N LEU A 321 8.05 31.75 14.40
CA LEU A 321 8.23 30.77 15.47
C LEU A 321 9.72 30.59 15.85
N GLU A 322 10.64 30.63 14.87
CA GLU A 322 12.08 30.60 15.15
C GLU A 322 12.50 31.82 15.96
N THR A 323 12.05 33.02 15.58
CA THR A 323 12.30 34.26 16.34
C THR A 323 11.75 34.18 17.76
N GLN A 324 10.51 33.66 17.93
CA GLN A 324 9.91 33.46 19.26
C GLN A 324 10.71 32.47 20.11
N ALA A 325 11.20 31.36 19.50
CA ALA A 325 12.04 30.39 20.19
C ALA A 325 13.37 31.03 20.67
N PHE A 326 14.00 31.87 19.83
CA PHE A 326 15.25 32.58 20.18
C PHE A 326 15.02 33.57 21.29
N HIS A 327 13.92 34.34 21.27
CA HIS A 327 13.55 35.22 22.38
C HIS A 327 13.32 34.44 23.68
N ALA A 328 12.71 33.30 23.62
CA ALA A 328 12.44 32.47 24.80
C ALA A 328 13.70 31.85 25.43
N THR A 329 14.81 31.76 24.69
CA THR A 329 16.08 31.16 25.14
C THR A 329 17.20 32.17 25.31
N GLY A 330 17.07 33.34 24.72
CA GLY A 330 18.11 34.41 24.73
C GLY A 330 19.22 34.18 23.70
N HIS A 331 19.19 33.10 22.91
CA HIS A 331 20.19 32.82 21.87
C HIS A 331 19.60 32.01 20.71
N SER A 332 20.31 31.99 19.58
CA SER A 332 19.91 31.24 18.40
C SER A 332 20.36 29.78 18.48
N PHE A 333 19.49 28.86 18.03
CA PHE A 333 19.76 27.43 17.90
C PHE A 333 18.88 26.80 16.79
N SER A 334 19.25 25.65 16.31
CA SER A 334 18.42 24.96 15.30
C SER A 334 17.31 24.14 15.95
N ILE A 335 16.04 24.52 15.76
CA ILE A 335 14.86 23.82 16.26
C ILE A 335 14.76 22.40 15.66
N ASN A 336 15.29 22.19 14.46
CA ASN A 336 15.32 20.89 13.80
C ASN A 336 16.44 19.97 14.30
N SER A 337 17.41 20.49 15.06
CA SER A 337 18.51 19.72 15.61
C SER A 337 18.14 19.09 16.95
N HIS A 338 17.88 17.78 16.98
CA HIS A 338 17.60 17.07 18.22
C HIS A 338 18.70 17.19 19.30
N PRO A 339 20.00 17.21 18.97
CA PRO A 339 21.05 17.48 19.97
C PRO A 339 20.93 18.87 20.61
N GLN A 340 20.82 19.94 19.80
CA GLN A 340 20.69 21.30 20.31
C GLN A 340 19.39 21.49 21.13
N LEU A 341 18.29 20.93 20.67
CA LEU A 341 17.06 20.95 21.44
C LEU A 341 17.18 20.28 22.82
N ARG A 342 17.90 19.15 22.90
CA ARG A 342 18.14 18.51 24.20
C ARG A 342 18.98 19.38 25.10
N GLN A 343 20.03 20.00 24.59
CA GLN A 343 20.86 20.94 25.33
C GLN A 343 20.00 22.07 25.89
N VAL A 344 19.26 22.78 25.08
CA VAL A 344 18.37 23.86 25.50
C VAL A 344 17.33 23.42 26.52
N LEU A 345 16.58 22.36 26.24
CA LEU A 345 15.46 21.92 27.09
C LEU A 345 15.91 21.34 28.44
N TYR A 346 17.01 20.58 28.46
CA TYR A 346 17.39 19.76 29.61
C TYR A 346 18.66 20.27 30.36
N GLU A 347 19.57 20.95 29.68
CA GLU A 347 20.80 21.47 30.29
C GLU A 347 20.65 22.94 30.67
N GLU A 348 20.15 23.78 29.76
CA GLU A 348 20.01 25.24 30.01
C GLU A 348 18.73 25.55 30.80
N LEU A 349 17.54 25.16 30.28
CA LEU A 349 16.25 25.46 30.91
C LEU A 349 15.87 24.47 32.01
N GLN A 350 16.53 23.32 32.10
CA GLN A 350 16.35 22.24 33.08
C GLN A 350 14.87 21.84 33.28
N LEU A 351 14.10 21.79 32.20
CA LEU A 351 12.64 21.54 32.25
C LEU A 351 12.27 20.14 32.78
N ASP A 352 13.16 19.17 32.66
CA ASP A 352 12.97 17.86 33.27
C ASP A 352 12.93 17.87 34.78
N LYS A 353 13.66 18.82 35.44
CA LYS A 353 13.63 19.00 36.90
C LYS A 353 12.35 19.64 37.40
N LYS A 354 11.60 20.35 36.51
CA LYS A 354 10.33 21.01 36.85
C LYS A 354 9.13 20.04 36.71
N LEU A 355 9.34 18.87 36.11
CA LEU A 355 8.26 17.87 35.95
C LEU A 355 7.94 17.18 37.26
N PRO A 356 6.67 16.79 37.50
CA PRO A 356 6.26 16.02 38.68
C PRO A 356 7.02 14.68 38.80
N SER A 357 7.28 14.23 40.02
CA SER A 357 8.04 12.99 40.31
C SER A 357 7.43 11.71 39.72
N ASN A 358 6.14 11.73 39.39
CA ASN A 358 5.42 10.63 38.74
C ASN A 358 5.59 10.62 37.21
N CYS A 359 6.20 11.65 36.62
CA CYS A 359 6.46 11.73 35.19
C CYS A 359 7.67 10.89 34.79
N LYS A 360 7.45 9.83 34.04
CA LYS A 360 8.53 8.97 33.52
C LYS A 360 9.21 9.63 32.32
N MET A 361 10.49 9.97 32.50
CA MET A 361 11.32 10.45 31.39
C MET A 361 11.48 9.37 30.31
N VAL A 362 10.96 9.63 29.12
CA VAL A 362 11.14 8.76 27.96
C VAL A 362 12.55 8.94 27.40
N LYS A 363 13.28 7.85 27.23
CA LYS A 363 14.62 7.83 26.57
C LYS A 363 14.50 7.29 25.14
N THR A 364 15.39 7.75 24.27
CA THR A 364 15.46 7.25 22.90
C THR A 364 15.94 5.80 22.88
N SER A 365 15.42 4.99 21.95
CA SER A 365 15.72 3.56 21.85
C SER A 365 17.18 3.25 21.51
N VAL A 366 17.83 4.10 20.73
CA VAL A 366 19.18 3.82 20.20
C VAL A 366 20.29 4.36 21.11
N ALA A 367 20.13 5.57 21.67
CA ALA A 367 21.20 6.24 22.41
C ALA A 367 20.85 6.51 23.88
N HIS A 368 19.73 6.01 24.38
CA HIS A 368 19.21 6.22 25.74
C HIS A 368 19.21 7.70 26.21
N GLN A 369 19.16 8.63 25.25
CA GLN A 369 19.12 10.07 25.51
C GLN A 369 17.70 10.52 25.86
N LYS A 370 17.56 11.63 26.60
CA LYS A 370 16.25 12.22 26.90
C LYS A 370 15.50 12.55 25.61
N SER A 371 14.25 12.12 25.52
CA SER A 371 13.43 12.26 24.32
C SER A 371 12.86 13.67 24.19
N THR A 372 12.86 14.21 22.98
CA THR A 372 12.16 15.45 22.61
C THR A 372 10.87 15.14 21.82
N SER A 373 10.20 14.01 22.12
CA SER A 373 8.95 13.61 21.49
C SER A 373 7.81 14.57 21.85
N GLU A 374 6.75 14.54 21.04
CA GLU A 374 5.53 15.32 21.27
C GLU A 374 4.98 15.10 22.69
N SER A 375 4.92 13.85 23.14
CA SER A 375 4.47 13.49 24.50
C SER A 375 5.29 14.16 25.60
N MET A 376 6.63 14.24 25.44
CA MET A 376 7.49 14.89 26.43
C MET A 376 7.38 16.41 26.37
N LEU A 377 7.33 17.00 25.18
CA LEU A 377 7.16 18.44 24.99
C LEU A 377 5.82 18.92 25.55
N SER A 378 4.73 18.19 25.33
CA SER A 378 3.40 18.51 25.87
C SER A 378 3.37 18.54 27.40
N GLN A 379 4.12 17.68 28.08
CA GLN A 379 4.23 17.67 29.54
C GLN A 379 5.04 18.87 30.06
N MET A 380 6.03 19.34 29.30
CA MET A 380 6.85 20.50 29.65
C MET A 380 6.20 21.84 29.29
N ALA A 381 5.15 21.85 28.48
CA ALA A 381 4.48 23.02 27.97
C ALA A 381 3.86 23.94 29.06
N ALA A 382 3.51 23.37 30.21
CA ALA A 382 3.00 24.11 31.36
C ALA A 382 4.08 24.94 32.09
N TYR A 383 5.37 24.64 31.91
CA TYR A 383 6.47 25.22 32.67
C TYR A 383 7.32 26.22 31.87
N HIS A 384 7.18 26.26 30.53
CA HIS A 384 7.90 27.16 29.66
C HIS A 384 7.22 27.28 28.30
N PRO A 385 7.25 28.44 27.60
CA PRO A 385 6.62 28.62 26.31
C PRO A 385 7.30 27.82 25.17
N LEU A 386 8.62 27.60 25.26
CA LEU A 386 9.40 26.94 24.21
C LEU A 386 8.87 25.57 23.73
N PRO A 387 8.44 24.64 24.60
CA PRO A 387 7.86 23.37 24.15
C PRO A 387 6.65 23.54 23.22
N ASN A 388 5.75 24.48 23.49
CA ASN A 388 4.60 24.76 22.62
C ASN A 388 5.06 25.31 21.26
N ILE A 389 6.03 26.23 21.24
CA ILE A 389 6.62 26.80 20.03
C ILE A 389 7.24 25.67 19.19
N ILE A 390 7.97 24.74 19.80
CA ILE A 390 8.57 23.59 19.09
C ILE A 390 7.50 22.66 18.51
N LEU A 391 6.42 22.40 19.24
CA LEU A 391 5.31 21.55 18.78
C LEU A 391 4.63 22.17 17.56
N GLU A 392 4.29 23.46 17.63
CA GLU A 392 3.69 24.20 16.50
C GLU A 392 4.66 24.25 15.31
N TYR A 393 5.92 24.58 15.54
CA TYR A 393 6.96 24.59 14.50
C TYR A 393 7.07 23.23 13.78
N ARG A 394 7.15 22.14 14.52
CA ARG A 394 7.24 20.77 13.93
C ARG A 394 6.03 20.42 13.12
N GLN A 395 4.83 20.76 13.59
CA GLN A 395 3.59 20.51 12.86
C GLN A 395 3.58 21.27 11.52
N LEU A 396 3.91 22.57 11.55
CA LEU A 396 3.94 23.41 10.35
C LEU A 396 5.08 23.05 9.41
N GLN A 397 6.25 22.74 9.94
CA GLN A 397 7.39 22.27 9.15
C GLN A 397 7.08 20.96 8.42
N LYS A 398 6.41 20.02 9.08
CA LYS A 398 5.94 18.78 8.44
C LYS A 398 4.91 19.09 7.35
N LEU A 399 3.94 19.96 7.63
CA LEU A 399 2.93 20.37 6.65
C LEU A 399 3.61 20.95 5.41
N LYS A 400 4.53 21.91 5.59
CA LYS A 400 5.28 22.56 4.50
C LYS A 400 6.15 21.57 3.73
N SER A 401 7.06 20.87 4.42
CA SER A 401 8.09 20.07 3.77
C SER A 401 7.56 18.77 3.14
N THR A 402 6.47 18.21 3.67
CA THR A 402 5.93 16.93 3.18
C THR A 402 4.75 17.12 2.24
N TYR A 403 3.81 18.01 2.59
CA TYR A 403 2.52 18.10 1.90
C TYR A 403 2.36 19.33 1.00
N VAL A 404 3.22 20.34 1.13
CA VAL A 404 3.21 21.49 0.23
C VAL A 404 4.42 21.42 -0.69
N ASP A 405 5.62 21.71 -0.19
CA ASP A 405 6.83 21.76 -1.03
C ASP A 405 7.27 20.37 -1.52
N GLY A 406 7.10 19.33 -0.68
CA GLY A 406 7.50 17.95 -1.02
C GLY A 406 6.73 17.36 -2.19
N MET A 407 5.49 17.80 -2.40
CA MET A 407 4.69 17.36 -3.55
C MET A 407 5.02 18.12 -4.84
N VAL A 408 5.55 19.34 -4.76
CA VAL A 408 5.86 20.17 -5.94
C VAL A 408 6.81 19.45 -6.89
N SER A 409 7.76 18.69 -6.35
CA SER A 409 8.71 17.90 -7.18
C SER A 409 8.06 16.75 -7.96
N CYS A 410 6.82 16.39 -7.62
CA CYS A 410 6.04 15.33 -8.28
C CYS A 410 4.94 15.90 -9.18
N ILE A 411 4.83 17.23 -9.30
CA ILE A 411 3.82 17.89 -10.13
C ILE A 411 4.44 18.19 -11.51
N GLU A 412 3.84 17.66 -12.54
CA GLU A 412 4.20 17.92 -13.93
C GLU A 412 3.06 18.65 -14.64
N LYS A 413 3.35 19.83 -15.22
CA LYS A 413 2.36 20.64 -15.97
C LYS A 413 1.04 20.89 -15.22
N GLY A 414 1.09 21.01 -13.89
CA GLY A 414 -0.10 21.23 -13.05
C GLY A 414 -0.86 19.96 -12.67
N TYR A 415 -0.30 18.78 -12.92
CA TYR A 415 -0.88 17.49 -12.59
C TYR A 415 0.03 16.70 -11.67
N LEU A 416 -0.55 16.00 -10.72
CA LEU A 416 0.15 15.10 -9.80
C LEU A 416 -0.25 13.66 -10.11
N SER A 417 0.75 12.80 -10.34
CA SER A 417 0.60 11.35 -10.39
C SER A 417 1.17 10.72 -9.11
N THR A 418 0.61 9.62 -8.68
CA THR A 418 1.13 8.80 -7.59
C THR A 418 1.22 7.35 -8.04
N HIS A 419 2.24 6.62 -7.58
CA HIS A 419 2.35 5.20 -7.86
C HIS A 419 1.59 4.38 -6.81
N TRP A 420 0.88 3.34 -7.27
CA TRP A 420 0.14 2.43 -6.41
C TRP A 420 0.87 1.11 -6.21
N ASP A 421 1.06 0.69 -4.97
CA ASP A 421 1.66 -0.59 -4.59
C ASP A 421 0.60 -1.48 -3.93
N GLN A 422 0.22 -2.54 -4.66
CA GLN A 422 -0.81 -3.48 -4.25
C GLN A 422 -0.31 -4.48 -3.20
N ILE A 423 1.00 -4.71 -3.12
CA ILE A 423 1.63 -5.71 -2.26
C ILE A 423 2.37 -5.14 -1.05
N ALA A 424 2.33 -3.82 -0.85
CA ALA A 424 3.06 -3.14 0.23
C ALA A 424 2.60 -3.56 1.64
N ALA A 425 1.31 -3.83 1.81
CA ALA A 425 0.73 -4.13 3.12
C ALA A 425 0.26 -5.57 3.22
N ALA A 426 0.72 -6.30 4.23
CA ALA A 426 0.29 -7.67 4.48
C ALA A 426 -1.22 -7.82 4.76
N THR A 427 -1.93 -6.72 5.06
CA THR A 427 -3.39 -6.68 5.23
C THR A 427 -4.16 -6.63 3.92
N GLY A 428 -3.49 -6.45 2.79
CA GLY A 428 -4.12 -6.24 1.50
C GLY A 428 -4.49 -4.78 1.19
N ARG A 429 -4.26 -3.84 2.12
CA ARG A 429 -4.47 -2.41 1.85
C ARG A 429 -3.51 -1.93 0.76
N LEU A 430 -4.02 -1.10 -0.14
CA LEU A 430 -3.21 -0.40 -1.13
C LEU A 430 -2.32 0.63 -0.46
N SER A 431 -1.16 0.89 -1.03
CA SER A 431 -0.26 1.95 -0.60
C SER A 431 0.13 2.83 -1.78
N SER A 432 0.19 4.14 -1.57
CA SER A 432 0.69 5.08 -2.57
C SER A 432 2.08 5.58 -2.21
N TYR A 433 2.91 5.85 -3.23
CA TYR A 433 4.25 6.40 -3.05
C TYR A 433 4.63 7.30 -4.24
N HIS A 434 5.56 8.23 -4.01
CA HIS A 434 6.00 9.21 -5.00
C HIS A 434 4.88 10.01 -5.70
N PRO A 435 4.15 10.88 -4.90
CA PRO A 435 4.16 11.05 -3.46
C PRO A 435 3.17 10.13 -2.74
N ASN A 436 3.28 9.98 -1.41
CA ASN A 436 2.25 9.27 -0.65
C ASN A 436 1.02 10.19 -0.45
N ILE A 437 0.08 10.12 -1.40
CA ILE A 437 -1.16 10.91 -1.38
C ILE A 437 -2.10 10.48 -0.24
N GLN A 438 -2.02 9.22 0.21
CA GLN A 438 -2.83 8.71 1.31
C GLN A 438 -2.47 9.31 2.67
N ALA A 439 -1.27 9.90 2.79
CA ALA A 439 -0.81 10.53 4.01
C ALA A 439 -1.25 12.00 4.17
N ILE A 440 -1.91 12.58 3.16
CA ILE A 440 -2.35 14.00 3.18
C ILE A 440 -3.49 14.16 4.19
N PRO A 441 -3.32 15.00 5.23
CA PRO A 441 -4.32 15.15 6.28
C PRO A 441 -5.64 15.74 5.76
N LYS A 442 -6.76 15.18 6.25
CA LYS A 442 -8.12 15.68 5.96
C LYS A 442 -8.45 16.95 6.76
N THR A 443 -7.88 17.05 7.98
CA THR A 443 -8.14 18.17 8.90
C THR A 443 -7.27 19.38 8.56
N SER A 444 -7.83 20.58 8.77
CA SER A 444 -7.09 21.83 8.65
C SER A 444 -6.06 22.00 9.78
N VAL A 445 -5.09 22.82 9.51
CA VAL A 445 -4.19 23.39 10.51
C VAL A 445 -4.51 24.87 10.63
N THR A 446 -4.99 25.30 11.81
CA THR A 446 -5.31 26.70 12.07
C THR A 446 -4.04 27.45 12.41
N LEU A 447 -3.70 28.44 11.60
CA LEU A 447 -2.64 29.41 11.88
C LEU A 447 -3.22 30.59 12.63
N THR A 448 -2.56 30.99 13.71
CA THR A 448 -2.86 32.22 14.45
C THR A 448 -1.71 33.18 14.32
N ASN A 449 -1.97 34.49 14.30
CA ASN A 449 -0.95 35.53 14.26
C ASN A 449 0.06 35.34 13.11
N TYR A 450 -0.43 35.15 11.90
CA TYR A 450 0.41 34.82 10.73
C TYR A 450 0.75 36.07 9.86
N MET A 451 0.03 37.20 10.02
CA MET A 451 0.32 38.47 9.32
C MET A 451 1.22 39.36 10.18
N ASP A 452 2.11 40.13 9.52
CA ASP A 452 3.01 41.08 10.15
C ASP A 452 2.36 42.48 10.27
N ASN A 453 1.10 42.57 10.62
CA ASN A 453 0.45 43.86 10.86
C ASN A 453 0.85 44.36 12.24
N PHE A 454 2.10 44.87 12.39
CA PHE A 454 2.50 45.72 13.49
C PHE A 454 1.86 47.09 13.33
N ILE A 455 0.58 47.19 13.69
CA ILE A 455 0.01 48.47 14.11
C ILE A 455 0.24 48.52 15.64
N GLU A 456 1.02 49.48 16.09
CA GLU A 456 1.32 49.67 17.51
C GLU A 456 0.04 49.57 18.35
N GLY A 457 0.01 48.60 19.28
CA GLY A 457 -1.04 48.43 20.27
C GLY A 457 -2.20 47.49 19.94
N LYS A 458 -2.26 46.80 18.78
CA LYS A 458 -3.24 45.77 18.50
C LYS A 458 -2.57 44.41 18.33
N HIS A 459 -2.98 43.41 19.13
CA HIS A 459 -2.61 42.01 18.91
C HIS A 459 -3.14 41.57 17.56
N ASP A 460 -2.28 40.99 16.73
CA ASP A 460 -2.67 40.35 15.47
C ASP A 460 -3.56 39.11 15.78
N GLU A 461 -4.89 39.23 15.60
CA GLU A 461 -5.86 38.15 15.76
C GLU A 461 -6.11 37.38 14.45
N SER A 462 -5.22 37.56 13.46
CA SER A 462 -5.40 36.86 12.18
C SER A 462 -5.44 35.35 12.39
N LYS A 463 -6.52 34.73 11.91
CA LYS A 463 -6.72 33.28 11.91
C LYS A 463 -6.92 32.82 10.48
N MET A 464 -6.28 31.73 10.11
CA MET A 464 -6.44 31.11 8.82
C MET A 464 -6.34 29.60 8.95
N ASP A 465 -7.27 28.89 8.34
CA ASP A 465 -7.20 27.43 8.22
C ASP A 465 -6.52 27.04 6.91
N ILE A 466 -5.48 26.22 7.01
CA ILE A 466 -4.82 25.63 5.85
C ILE A 466 -5.23 24.16 5.74
N TYR A 467 -5.84 23.80 4.62
CA TYR A 467 -6.17 22.43 4.27
C TYR A 467 -5.17 21.89 3.26
N ALA A 468 -4.41 20.87 3.63
CA ALA A 468 -3.42 20.27 2.73
C ALA A 468 -4.05 19.68 1.45
N ARG A 469 -5.36 19.35 1.47
CA ARG A 469 -6.13 18.84 0.32
C ARG A 469 -6.72 19.94 -0.57
N GLU A 470 -6.64 21.21 -0.19
CA GLU A 470 -7.28 22.33 -0.92
C GLU A 470 -6.75 22.51 -2.35
N PRO A 471 -5.43 22.36 -2.62
CA PRO A 471 -4.90 22.50 -3.97
C PRO A 471 -5.36 21.41 -4.96
N PHE A 472 -5.95 20.31 -4.48
CA PHE A 472 -6.43 19.22 -5.31
C PHE A 472 -7.82 19.56 -5.82
N ILE A 473 -7.93 19.86 -7.12
CA ILE A 473 -9.15 20.36 -7.75
C ILE A 473 -9.57 19.50 -8.94
N SER A 474 -10.85 19.55 -9.29
CA SER A 474 -11.37 18.96 -10.52
C SER A 474 -11.06 19.82 -11.75
N HIS A 475 -11.14 19.21 -12.94
CA HIS A 475 -11.12 19.93 -14.20
C HIS A 475 -12.38 20.83 -14.35
N ASP A 476 -12.29 21.79 -15.28
CA ASP A 476 -13.43 22.67 -15.57
C ASP A 476 -14.57 21.85 -16.20
N GLY A 477 -15.79 22.02 -15.71
CA GLY A 477 -16.96 21.21 -16.08
C GLY A 477 -17.02 19.82 -15.40
N TRP A 478 -16.11 19.56 -14.45
CA TRP A 478 -16.04 18.32 -13.65
C TRP A 478 -16.14 18.63 -12.16
N VAL A 479 -16.54 17.63 -11.38
CA VAL A 479 -16.57 17.68 -9.92
C VAL A 479 -15.91 16.44 -9.34
N LEU A 480 -15.35 16.58 -8.13
CA LEU A 480 -14.90 15.46 -7.33
C LEU A 480 -16.09 14.83 -6.61
N LEU A 481 -16.16 13.51 -6.62
CA LEU A 481 -17.11 12.70 -5.88
C LEU A 481 -16.31 11.80 -4.94
N ALA A 482 -16.51 11.93 -3.64
CA ALA A 482 -15.93 11.08 -2.63
C ALA A 482 -16.99 10.22 -1.96
N ALA A 483 -16.76 8.93 -1.89
CA ALA A 483 -17.60 7.97 -1.18
C ALA A 483 -16.78 7.26 -0.10
N ASP A 484 -17.21 7.41 1.17
CA ASP A 484 -16.51 6.95 2.36
C ASP A 484 -17.38 5.94 3.11
N PHE A 485 -16.85 4.74 3.34
CA PHE A 485 -17.52 3.72 4.15
C PHE A 485 -17.64 4.16 5.62
N GLN A 486 -18.84 4.24 6.12
CA GLN A 486 -19.07 4.62 7.51
C GLN A 486 -18.67 3.49 8.46
N GLN A 487 -17.56 3.70 9.20
CA GLN A 487 -17.06 2.80 10.25
C GLN A 487 -17.02 1.32 9.84
N VAL A 488 -16.58 1.02 8.60
CA VAL A 488 -16.59 -0.34 8.04
C VAL A 488 -15.87 -1.37 8.93
N GLU A 489 -14.77 -1.00 9.57
CA GLU A 489 -14.05 -1.91 10.48
C GLU A 489 -14.89 -2.27 11.70
N LEU A 490 -15.69 -1.34 12.25
CA LEU A 490 -16.57 -1.60 13.38
C LEU A 490 -17.78 -2.46 12.97
N ARG A 491 -18.34 -2.22 11.79
CA ARG A 491 -19.38 -3.07 11.19
C ARG A 491 -18.87 -4.50 10.97
N LEU A 492 -17.66 -4.64 10.45
CA LEU A 492 -17.03 -5.96 10.28
C LEU A 492 -16.72 -6.62 11.62
N LEU A 493 -16.34 -5.87 12.67
CA LEU A 493 -16.18 -6.42 14.01
C LEU A 493 -17.52 -6.95 14.55
N ALA A 494 -18.62 -6.23 14.38
CA ALA A 494 -19.96 -6.68 14.77
C ALA A 494 -20.33 -7.98 14.01
N HIS A 495 -20.13 -8.01 12.68
CA HIS A 495 -20.36 -9.20 11.86
C HIS A 495 -19.52 -10.39 12.32
N LEU A 496 -18.21 -10.23 12.51
CA LEU A 496 -17.27 -11.30 12.87
C LEU A 496 -17.49 -11.80 14.31
N SER A 497 -17.84 -10.92 15.24
CA SER A 497 -18.09 -11.27 16.63
C SER A 497 -19.48 -11.85 16.86
N LYS A 498 -20.45 -11.53 16.00
CA LYS A 498 -21.88 -11.83 16.18
C LYS A 498 -22.42 -11.31 17.53
N ASP A 499 -21.93 -10.13 17.94
CA ASP A 499 -22.39 -9.50 19.19
C ASP A 499 -23.75 -8.86 18.95
N GLU A 500 -24.80 -9.36 19.62
CA GLU A 500 -26.19 -8.93 19.41
C GLU A 500 -26.38 -7.44 19.70
N GLN A 501 -25.69 -6.91 20.72
CA GLN A 501 -25.77 -5.49 21.05
C GLN A 501 -25.09 -4.59 20.03
N LEU A 502 -23.95 -5.04 19.45
CA LEU A 502 -23.33 -4.31 18.34
C LEU A 502 -24.16 -4.42 17.06
N LEU A 503 -24.74 -5.58 16.77
CA LEU A 503 -25.59 -5.76 15.59
C LEU A 503 -26.81 -4.85 15.67
N SER A 504 -27.52 -4.81 16.81
CA SER A 504 -28.70 -3.98 16.99
C SER A 504 -28.45 -2.47 16.81
N ILE A 505 -27.24 -1.99 17.06
CA ILE A 505 -26.88 -0.58 16.83
C ILE A 505 -26.84 -0.27 15.33
N PHE A 506 -26.44 -1.22 14.51
CA PHE A 506 -26.34 -1.05 13.06
C PHE A 506 -27.65 -1.30 12.33
N ASP A 507 -28.59 -2.02 12.96
CA ASP A 507 -29.92 -2.28 12.40
C ASP A 507 -30.91 -1.15 12.71
N ASP A 508 -30.54 -0.18 13.56
CA ASP A 508 -31.37 0.98 13.91
C ASP A 508 -31.17 2.11 12.89
N ASP A 509 -32.10 2.27 11.97
CA ASP A 509 -32.12 3.33 10.95
C ASP A 509 -32.09 4.75 11.54
N ASN A 510 -32.52 4.92 12.81
CA ASN A 510 -32.50 6.20 13.52
C ASN A 510 -31.14 6.51 14.16
N CYS A 511 -30.17 5.60 14.09
CA CYS A 511 -28.86 5.77 14.71
C CYS A 511 -28.00 6.83 13.97
N LYS A 512 -28.14 8.10 14.37
CA LYS A 512 -27.40 9.23 13.79
C LYS A 512 -25.89 9.19 14.12
N ASP A 513 -25.49 8.67 15.27
CA ASP A 513 -24.09 8.62 15.72
C ASP A 513 -23.80 7.34 16.49
N ILE A 514 -23.21 6.38 15.82
CA ILE A 514 -22.86 5.04 16.32
C ILE A 514 -22.04 5.12 17.62
N PHE A 515 -21.06 6.03 17.70
CA PHE A 515 -20.23 6.13 18.91
C PHE A 515 -21.01 6.75 20.07
N ARG A 516 -21.93 7.64 19.82
CA ARG A 516 -22.82 8.20 20.85
C ARG A 516 -23.79 7.13 21.35
N THR A 517 -24.36 6.31 20.46
CA THR A 517 -25.23 5.18 20.81
C THR A 517 -24.47 4.12 21.60
N LEU A 518 -23.27 3.74 21.17
CA LEU A 518 -22.38 2.85 21.93
C LEU A 518 -22.07 3.39 23.32
N THR A 519 -21.81 4.69 23.44
CA THR A 519 -21.56 5.34 24.73
C THR A 519 -22.79 5.27 25.65
N SER A 520 -23.96 5.56 25.08
CA SER A 520 -25.25 5.49 25.77
C SER A 520 -25.50 4.09 26.35
N GLN A 521 -25.34 3.07 25.54
CA GLN A 521 -25.51 1.67 25.94
C GLN A 521 -24.46 1.21 26.97
N TRP A 522 -23.20 1.61 26.78
CA TRP A 522 -22.10 1.20 27.64
C TRP A 522 -22.16 1.86 29.02
N LEU A 523 -22.42 3.18 29.07
CA LEU A 523 -22.50 3.95 30.33
C LEU A 523 -23.90 3.96 30.94
N CYS A 524 -24.89 3.34 30.28
CA CYS A 524 -26.32 3.36 30.70
C CYS A 524 -26.83 4.80 30.89
N LYS A 525 -26.47 5.73 30.02
CA LYS A 525 -26.89 7.12 30.00
C LYS A 525 -27.81 7.41 28.81
N ALA A 526 -28.77 8.32 28.96
CA ALA A 526 -29.60 8.77 27.86
C ALA A 526 -28.77 9.40 26.75
N TYR A 527 -29.10 9.14 25.48
CA TYR A 527 -28.39 9.57 24.29
C TYR A 527 -28.05 11.07 24.28
N ASP A 528 -29.05 11.90 24.67
CA ASP A 528 -28.87 13.37 24.67
C ASP A 528 -27.94 13.87 25.78
N LYS A 529 -27.74 13.08 26.84
CA LYS A 529 -26.86 13.40 27.97
C LYS A 529 -25.40 12.98 27.72
N ILE A 530 -25.08 12.37 26.59
CA ILE A 530 -23.71 11.96 26.26
C ILE A 530 -22.92 13.20 25.81
N SER A 531 -21.86 13.50 26.53
CA SER A 531 -20.92 14.58 26.16
C SER A 531 -20.04 14.18 24.97
N GLN A 532 -19.53 15.18 24.26
CA GLN A 532 -18.58 14.96 23.16
C GLN A 532 -17.29 14.28 23.66
N VAL A 533 -16.87 14.56 24.90
CA VAL A 533 -15.68 13.94 25.51
C VAL A 533 -15.91 12.44 25.73
N GLU A 534 -17.04 12.04 26.27
CA GLU A 534 -17.38 10.62 26.49
C GLU A 534 -17.49 9.86 25.17
N ARG A 535 -18.10 10.48 24.15
CA ARG A 535 -18.15 9.93 22.79
C ARG A 535 -16.77 9.67 22.21
N GLU A 536 -15.86 10.66 22.29
CA GLU A 536 -14.48 10.52 21.77
C GLU A 536 -13.66 9.50 22.60
N GLN A 537 -13.90 9.41 23.90
CA GLN A 537 -13.29 8.37 24.73
C GLN A 537 -13.77 6.98 24.31
N THR A 538 -15.07 6.79 24.13
CA THR A 538 -15.64 5.52 23.63
C THR A 538 -15.05 5.13 22.28
N LYS A 539 -14.95 6.08 21.34
CA LYS A 539 -14.30 5.84 20.05
C LYS A 539 -12.88 5.31 20.23
N ARG A 540 -12.07 5.94 21.09
CA ARG A 540 -10.70 5.49 21.38
C ARG A 540 -10.64 4.11 22.01
N ILE A 541 -11.59 3.78 22.89
CA ILE A 541 -11.68 2.48 23.56
C ILE A 541 -12.04 1.40 22.54
N VAL A 542 -13.07 1.62 21.73
CA VAL A 542 -13.50 0.68 20.67
C VAL A 542 -12.32 0.33 19.76
N TYR A 543 -11.64 1.33 19.23
CA TYR A 543 -10.47 1.11 18.37
C TYR A 543 -9.31 0.46 19.13
N SER A 544 -9.12 0.78 20.42
CA SER A 544 -8.10 0.13 21.26
C SER A 544 -8.38 -1.36 21.47
N VAL A 545 -9.63 -1.73 21.70
CA VAL A 545 -10.05 -3.13 21.81
C VAL A 545 -9.88 -3.84 20.48
N MET A 546 -10.34 -3.25 19.38
CA MET A 546 -10.29 -3.80 18.04
C MET A 546 -8.84 -4.05 17.57
N TYR A 547 -7.93 -3.11 17.89
CA TYR A 547 -6.50 -3.22 17.52
C TYR A 547 -5.65 -3.91 18.60
N GLY A 548 -6.26 -4.36 19.71
CA GLY A 548 -5.56 -5.00 20.81
C GLY A 548 -4.52 -4.11 21.49
N VAL A 549 -4.80 -2.81 21.61
CA VAL A 549 -3.91 -1.83 22.27
C VAL A 549 -3.76 -2.21 23.74
N GLY A 550 -2.52 -2.25 24.24
CA GLY A 550 -2.25 -2.55 25.65
C GLY A 550 -2.72 -1.44 26.60
N LYS A 551 -2.95 -1.79 27.87
CA LYS A 551 -3.45 -0.89 28.92
C LYS A 551 -2.63 0.41 29.05
N ASP A 552 -1.30 0.33 28.90
CA ASP A 552 -0.41 1.49 29.07
C ASP A 552 -0.65 2.54 27.98
N ARG A 553 -0.77 2.10 26.71
CA ARG A 553 -1.05 3.00 25.59
C ARG A 553 -2.48 3.53 25.60
N LEU A 554 -3.44 2.73 26.07
CA LEU A 554 -4.81 3.22 26.28
C LEU A 554 -4.85 4.26 27.41
N ALA A 555 -4.08 4.06 28.48
CA ALA A 555 -3.92 5.03 29.57
C ALA A 555 -3.40 6.39 29.08
N ASP A 556 -2.40 6.38 28.21
CA ASP A 556 -1.87 7.58 27.55
C ASP A 556 -2.95 8.28 26.70
N TYR A 557 -3.73 7.52 25.93
CA TYR A 557 -4.80 8.09 25.10
C TYR A 557 -5.96 8.70 25.90
N LEU A 558 -6.32 8.08 27.01
CA LEU A 558 -7.42 8.52 27.88
C LEU A 558 -6.96 9.50 28.96
N LYS A 559 -5.66 9.69 29.14
CA LYS A 559 -5.03 10.50 30.23
C LYS A 559 -5.45 10.00 31.61
N VAL A 560 -5.48 8.69 31.82
CA VAL A 560 -5.82 8.01 33.08
C VAL A 560 -4.68 7.08 33.51
N SER A 561 -4.76 6.51 34.73
CA SER A 561 -3.80 5.49 35.16
C SER A 561 -3.93 4.19 34.34
N PRO A 562 -2.86 3.39 34.19
CA PRO A 562 -2.91 2.09 33.48
C PRO A 562 -3.93 1.11 34.07
N ASP A 563 -4.17 1.14 35.39
CA ASP A 563 -5.14 0.28 36.05
C ASP A 563 -6.57 0.73 35.78
N ASN A 564 -6.82 2.05 35.76
CA ASN A 564 -8.10 2.60 35.31
C ASN A 564 -8.37 2.29 33.84
N ALA A 565 -7.37 2.43 32.95
CA ALA A 565 -7.50 2.07 31.54
C ALA A 565 -7.86 0.58 31.37
N LYS A 566 -7.25 -0.31 32.16
CA LYS A 566 -7.59 -1.74 32.18
C LYS A 566 -9.03 -1.98 32.69
N ALA A 567 -9.46 -1.29 33.75
CA ALA A 567 -10.83 -1.40 34.28
C ALA A 567 -11.86 -0.95 33.25
N ILE A 568 -11.61 0.17 32.57
CA ILE A 568 -12.44 0.71 31.48
C ILE A 568 -12.54 -0.29 30.33
N MET A 569 -11.41 -0.84 29.87
CA MET A 569 -11.40 -1.84 28.80
C MET A 569 -12.17 -3.11 29.19
N ASN A 570 -12.01 -3.58 30.43
CA ASN A 570 -12.74 -4.75 30.95
C ASN A 570 -14.25 -4.48 31.03
N SER A 571 -14.69 -3.30 31.49
CA SER A 571 -16.11 -2.94 31.53
C SER A 571 -16.73 -2.93 30.13
N PHE A 572 -16.01 -2.46 29.14
CA PHE A 572 -16.44 -2.52 27.73
C PHE A 572 -16.60 -3.98 27.26
N LEU A 573 -15.61 -4.83 27.52
CA LEU A 573 -15.63 -6.25 27.13
C LEU A 573 -16.68 -7.08 27.87
N ILE A 574 -17.08 -6.65 29.09
CA ILE A 574 -18.22 -7.25 29.84
C ILE A 574 -19.54 -6.87 29.15
N LYS A 575 -19.67 -5.64 28.66
CA LYS A 575 -20.86 -5.17 27.95
C LYS A 575 -21.02 -5.83 26.60
N PHE A 576 -19.91 -6.08 25.89
CA PHE A 576 -19.88 -6.71 24.57
C PHE A 576 -19.10 -8.05 24.61
N PRO A 577 -19.68 -9.10 25.24
CA PRO A 577 -18.94 -10.33 25.53
C PRO A 577 -18.58 -11.15 24.29
N ALA A 578 -19.35 -11.05 23.21
CA ALA A 578 -19.07 -11.77 22.00
C ALA A 578 -17.82 -11.23 21.27
N VAL A 579 -17.50 -9.93 21.41
CA VAL A 579 -16.23 -9.36 20.92
C VAL A 579 -15.03 -10.03 21.61
N ASN A 580 -15.12 -10.24 22.93
CA ASN A 580 -14.05 -10.94 23.66
C ASN A 580 -13.92 -12.41 23.23
N ARG A 581 -15.05 -13.11 23.03
CA ARG A 581 -15.06 -14.49 22.51
C ARG A 581 -14.42 -14.56 21.13
N PHE A 582 -14.81 -13.68 20.21
CA PHE A 582 -14.23 -13.59 18.86
C PHE A 582 -12.70 -13.43 18.92
N THR A 583 -12.21 -12.48 19.73
CA THR A 583 -10.76 -12.25 19.88
C THR A 583 -10.03 -13.51 20.33
N LYS A 584 -10.55 -14.23 21.32
CA LYS A 584 -9.95 -15.48 21.81
C LYS A 584 -10.00 -16.59 20.75
N THR A 585 -11.16 -16.80 20.10
CA THR A 585 -11.34 -17.80 19.05
C THR A 585 -10.40 -17.55 17.86
N CYS A 586 -10.25 -16.28 17.44
CA CYS A 586 -9.34 -15.90 16.37
C CYS A 586 -7.87 -16.26 16.72
N VAL A 587 -7.44 -15.95 17.95
CA VAL A 587 -6.09 -16.26 18.44
C VAL A 587 -5.88 -17.79 18.55
N GLU A 588 -6.85 -18.53 19.05
CA GLU A 588 -6.79 -19.99 19.15
C GLU A 588 -6.72 -20.67 17.78
N PHE A 589 -7.55 -20.19 16.83
CA PHE A 589 -7.49 -20.64 15.43
C PHE A 589 -6.08 -20.40 14.84
N CYS A 590 -5.54 -19.21 15.05
CA CYS A 590 -4.20 -18.87 14.58
C CYS A 590 -3.11 -19.70 15.26
N LYS A 591 -3.23 -19.98 16.56
CA LYS A 591 -2.32 -20.89 17.28
C LYS A 591 -2.38 -22.31 16.72
N LYS A 592 -3.56 -22.79 16.32
CA LYS A 592 -3.73 -24.13 15.75
C LYS A 592 -3.15 -24.21 14.34
N ASN A 593 -3.48 -23.26 13.47
CA ASN A 593 -3.22 -23.32 12.03
C ASN A 593 -1.95 -22.57 11.58
N GLY A 594 -1.39 -21.67 12.41
CA GLY A 594 -0.23 -20.84 12.09
C GLY A 594 -0.55 -19.60 11.26
N PHE A 595 -1.80 -19.41 10.84
CA PHE A 595 -2.28 -18.26 10.07
C PHE A 595 -3.64 -17.78 10.55
N THR A 596 -4.00 -16.58 10.15
CA THR A 596 -5.33 -15.98 10.29
C THR A 596 -5.88 -15.61 8.90
N SER A 597 -7.20 -15.41 8.76
CA SER A 597 -7.82 -15.11 7.47
C SER A 597 -8.86 -14.00 7.56
N THR A 598 -9.10 -13.33 6.42
CA THR A 598 -10.21 -12.39 6.21
C THR A 598 -11.49 -13.15 5.85
N ILE A 599 -12.62 -12.42 5.73
CA ILE A 599 -13.90 -12.96 5.24
C ILE A 599 -13.80 -13.43 3.78
N PHE A 600 -12.91 -12.83 2.98
CA PHE A 600 -12.62 -13.24 1.60
C PHE A 600 -11.62 -14.41 1.49
N GLY A 601 -11.16 -14.95 2.64
CA GLY A 601 -10.21 -16.06 2.67
C GLY A 601 -8.74 -15.66 2.55
N ARG A 602 -8.40 -14.37 2.42
CA ARG A 602 -7.00 -13.90 2.42
C ARG A 602 -6.30 -14.37 3.67
N ARG A 603 -5.10 -14.96 3.53
CA ARG A 603 -4.35 -15.54 4.65
C ARG A 603 -3.14 -14.69 5.02
N ARG A 604 -2.84 -14.68 6.32
CA ARG A 604 -1.60 -14.13 6.85
C ARG A 604 -0.99 -15.09 7.86
N TYR A 605 0.23 -15.52 7.61
CA TYR A 605 1.00 -16.32 8.56
C TYR A 605 1.50 -15.43 9.72
N VAL A 606 1.40 -15.94 10.96
CA VAL A 606 1.78 -15.23 12.17
C VAL A 606 2.83 -16.03 12.94
N PRO A 607 4.12 -15.93 12.58
CA PRO A 607 5.17 -16.85 13.06
C PRO A 607 5.37 -16.82 14.58
N ASN A 608 5.18 -15.67 15.24
CA ASN A 608 5.40 -15.51 16.67
C ASN A 608 4.17 -15.83 17.55
N ILE A 609 3.10 -16.39 16.99
CA ILE A 609 1.83 -16.64 17.73
C ILE A 609 2.01 -17.66 18.87
N ARG A 610 3.00 -18.58 18.75
CA ARG A 610 3.36 -19.57 19.75
C ARG A 610 4.66 -19.23 20.50
N SER A 611 5.16 -17.99 20.40
CA SER A 611 6.42 -17.58 21.03
C SER A 611 6.35 -17.69 22.55
N PHE A 612 7.41 -18.18 23.17
CA PHE A 612 7.58 -18.17 24.63
C PHE A 612 7.80 -16.75 25.18
N ASN A 613 8.33 -15.84 24.37
CA ASN A 613 8.46 -14.43 24.74
C ASN A 613 7.07 -13.76 24.80
N PRO A 614 6.61 -13.29 25.98
CA PRO A 614 5.29 -12.70 26.14
C PRO A 614 5.05 -11.47 25.27
N VAL A 615 6.09 -10.65 25.03
CA VAL A 615 6.00 -9.43 24.22
C VAL A 615 5.78 -9.77 22.75
N LEU A 616 6.56 -10.71 22.19
CA LEU A 616 6.40 -11.17 20.80
C LEU A 616 5.06 -11.87 20.60
N ARG A 617 4.64 -12.70 21.57
CA ARG A 617 3.34 -13.38 21.52
C ARG A 617 2.18 -12.38 21.56
N ALA A 618 2.19 -11.43 22.49
CA ALA A 618 1.16 -10.41 22.57
C ALA A 618 1.08 -9.53 21.29
N GLN A 619 2.24 -9.25 20.66
CA GLN A 619 2.28 -8.58 19.37
C GLN A 619 1.64 -9.43 18.26
N ALA A 620 1.94 -10.72 18.23
CA ALA A 620 1.39 -11.65 17.26
C ALA A 620 -0.14 -11.84 17.43
N GLU A 621 -0.63 -11.93 18.67
CA GLU A 621 -2.05 -12.01 18.99
C GLU A 621 -2.80 -10.75 18.49
N ARG A 622 -2.23 -9.56 18.69
CA ARG A 622 -2.78 -8.32 18.12
C ARG A 622 -2.79 -8.32 16.59
N GLN A 623 -1.69 -8.75 15.97
CA GLN A 623 -1.62 -8.85 14.51
C GLN A 623 -2.67 -9.80 13.95
N CYS A 624 -2.96 -10.89 14.65
CA CYS A 624 -3.96 -11.87 14.26
C CYS A 624 -5.36 -11.25 14.19
N VAL A 625 -5.83 -10.65 15.28
CA VAL A 625 -7.17 -10.06 15.36
C VAL A 625 -7.31 -8.86 14.42
N ASN A 626 -6.32 -7.98 14.42
CA ASN A 626 -6.30 -6.81 13.56
C ASN A 626 -6.38 -7.19 12.07
N PHE A 627 -5.67 -8.24 11.66
CA PHE A 627 -5.71 -8.71 10.28
C PHE A 627 -7.10 -9.20 9.86
N CYS A 628 -7.84 -9.91 10.73
CA CYS A 628 -9.21 -10.34 10.44
C CYS A 628 -10.11 -9.16 10.08
N VAL A 629 -10.03 -8.06 10.83
CA VAL A 629 -10.90 -6.90 10.66
C VAL A 629 -10.38 -6.00 9.52
N GLN A 630 -9.14 -5.52 9.62
CA GLN A 630 -8.56 -4.60 8.62
C GLN A 630 -8.39 -5.23 7.25
N GLY A 631 -8.02 -6.52 7.20
CA GLY A 631 -7.88 -7.23 5.93
C GLY A 631 -9.23 -7.42 5.26
N SER A 632 -10.28 -7.73 6.03
CA SER A 632 -11.65 -7.83 5.49
C SER A 632 -12.16 -6.48 4.98
N ALA A 633 -11.86 -5.38 5.68
CA ALA A 633 -12.18 -4.03 5.21
C ALA A 633 -11.43 -3.69 3.89
N ALA A 634 -10.17 -4.06 3.79
CA ALA A 634 -9.38 -3.86 2.58
C ALA A 634 -9.94 -4.68 1.39
N ASP A 635 -10.31 -5.93 1.62
CA ASP A 635 -10.92 -6.78 0.59
C ASP A 635 -12.26 -6.22 0.12
N LEU A 636 -13.10 -5.76 1.06
CA LEU A 636 -14.39 -5.11 0.74
C LEU A 636 -14.19 -3.83 -0.09
N CYS A 637 -13.24 -2.98 0.29
CA CYS A 637 -12.92 -1.76 -0.44
C CYS A 637 -12.39 -2.07 -1.86
N LYS A 638 -11.56 -3.09 -2.02
CA LYS A 638 -11.08 -3.55 -3.33
C LYS A 638 -12.22 -4.08 -4.20
N SER A 639 -13.13 -4.86 -3.61
CA SER A 639 -14.34 -5.33 -4.31
C SER A 639 -15.20 -4.16 -4.75
N ALA A 640 -15.39 -3.14 -3.90
CA ALA A 640 -16.11 -1.92 -4.26
C ALA A 640 -15.47 -1.18 -5.43
N MET A 641 -14.14 -1.02 -5.44
CA MET A 641 -13.41 -0.41 -6.56
C MET A 641 -13.73 -1.13 -7.88
N ILE A 642 -13.66 -2.46 -7.87
CA ILE A 642 -13.90 -3.29 -9.07
C ILE A 642 -15.35 -3.17 -9.54
N LYS A 643 -16.31 -3.34 -8.64
CA LYS A 643 -17.75 -3.33 -8.97
C LYS A 643 -18.22 -1.95 -9.44
N VAL A 644 -17.76 -0.89 -8.78
CA VAL A 644 -18.11 0.48 -9.17
C VAL A 644 -17.47 0.84 -10.52
N GLU A 645 -16.18 0.57 -10.73
CA GLU A 645 -15.54 0.85 -12.02
C GLU A 645 -16.21 0.09 -13.17
N PHE A 646 -16.65 -1.13 -12.92
CA PHE A 646 -17.43 -1.92 -13.85
C PHE A 646 -18.78 -1.25 -14.17
N ALA A 647 -19.56 -0.88 -13.16
CA ALA A 647 -20.87 -0.24 -13.37
C ALA A 647 -20.76 1.14 -14.05
N LEU A 648 -19.65 1.83 -13.85
CA LEU A 648 -19.37 3.14 -14.45
C LEU A 648 -18.73 3.07 -15.84
N GLN A 649 -18.69 1.92 -16.50
CA GLN A 649 -18.05 1.73 -17.81
C GLN A 649 -18.61 2.62 -18.93
N ASN A 650 -19.88 3.06 -18.82
CA ASN A 650 -20.54 3.93 -19.78
C ASN A 650 -20.44 5.43 -19.43
N PHE A 651 -19.82 5.78 -18.31
CA PHE A 651 -19.67 7.13 -17.81
C PHE A 651 -18.24 7.64 -17.97
N ASN A 652 -18.09 8.93 -18.21
CA ASN A 652 -16.79 9.59 -18.28
C ASN A 652 -16.24 9.92 -16.88
N SER A 653 -16.33 8.97 -15.95
CA SER A 653 -15.78 9.13 -14.60
C SER A 653 -14.36 8.56 -14.52
N ARG A 654 -13.54 9.08 -13.61
CA ARG A 654 -12.15 8.65 -13.39
C ARG A 654 -11.92 8.43 -11.90
N LEU A 655 -11.58 7.21 -11.48
CA LEU A 655 -11.14 6.96 -10.10
C LEU A 655 -9.72 7.53 -9.93
N LEU A 656 -9.58 8.51 -9.03
CA LEU A 656 -8.30 9.21 -8.82
C LEU A 656 -7.52 8.65 -7.63
N VAL A 657 -8.21 8.39 -6.52
CA VAL A 657 -7.55 8.08 -5.25
C VAL A 657 -8.39 7.12 -4.41
N GLN A 658 -7.70 6.20 -3.73
CA GLN A 658 -8.23 5.41 -2.64
C GLN A 658 -7.48 5.77 -1.36
N ILE A 659 -8.18 6.19 -0.29
CA ILE A 659 -7.58 6.55 1.00
C ILE A 659 -8.33 5.86 2.12
N HIS A 660 -7.68 4.94 2.80
CA HIS A 660 -8.30 4.13 3.86
C HIS A 660 -9.56 3.44 3.34
N ASP A 661 -10.72 3.97 3.69
CA ASP A 661 -12.04 3.44 3.33
C ASP A 661 -12.81 4.43 2.41
N GLU A 662 -12.13 5.47 1.88
CA GLU A 662 -12.66 6.52 1.00
C GLU A 662 -12.16 6.32 -0.44
N LEU A 663 -13.07 6.38 -1.42
CA LEU A 663 -12.79 6.37 -2.85
C LEU A 663 -13.15 7.75 -3.42
N VAL A 664 -12.29 8.30 -4.28
CA VAL A 664 -12.49 9.64 -4.87
C VAL A 664 -12.43 9.54 -6.39
N TRP A 665 -13.54 9.92 -7.03
CA TRP A 665 -13.65 10.02 -8.47
C TRP A 665 -13.68 11.48 -8.91
N GLU A 666 -13.35 11.69 -10.16
CA GLU A 666 -13.66 12.89 -10.92
C GLU A 666 -14.75 12.55 -11.95
N VAL A 667 -15.82 13.34 -11.97
CA VAL A 667 -17.03 13.06 -12.76
C VAL A 667 -17.48 14.34 -13.46
N PRO A 668 -17.92 14.30 -14.75
CA PRO A 668 -18.54 15.45 -15.40
C PRO A 668 -19.77 15.94 -14.61
N GLU A 669 -19.94 17.27 -14.50
CA GLU A 669 -21.09 17.86 -13.77
C GLU A 669 -22.45 17.36 -14.28
N SER A 670 -22.55 17.07 -15.59
CA SER A 670 -23.77 16.53 -16.21
C SER A 670 -24.11 15.10 -15.81
N GLN A 671 -23.16 14.33 -15.31
CA GLN A 671 -23.33 12.90 -14.96
C GLN A 671 -23.31 12.66 -13.44
N ILE A 672 -23.09 13.70 -12.63
CA ILE A 672 -22.82 13.55 -11.20
C ILE A 672 -23.98 12.91 -10.42
N ALA A 673 -25.22 13.22 -10.75
CA ALA A 673 -26.39 12.70 -10.05
C ALA A 673 -26.50 11.17 -10.23
N GLU A 674 -26.44 10.70 -11.48
CA GLU A 674 -26.56 9.29 -11.82
C GLU A 674 -25.37 8.47 -11.32
N VAL A 675 -24.15 8.99 -11.49
CA VAL A 675 -22.93 8.34 -10.98
C VAL A 675 -22.95 8.23 -9.45
N THR A 676 -23.44 9.27 -8.76
CA THR A 676 -23.56 9.25 -7.29
C THR A 676 -24.52 8.16 -6.81
N GLU A 677 -25.66 8.00 -7.47
CA GLU A 677 -26.63 6.96 -7.14
C GLU A 677 -26.03 5.54 -7.35
N ILE A 678 -25.39 5.31 -8.49
CA ILE A 678 -24.74 4.04 -8.81
C ILE A 678 -23.66 3.71 -7.77
N VAL A 679 -22.76 4.65 -7.48
CA VAL A 679 -21.66 4.48 -6.52
C VAL A 679 -22.20 4.13 -5.14
N LYS A 680 -23.20 4.90 -4.67
CA LYS A 680 -23.81 4.69 -3.36
C LYS A 680 -24.46 3.31 -3.27
N ARG A 681 -25.33 2.97 -4.23
CA ARG A 681 -26.06 1.69 -4.27
C ARG A 681 -25.07 0.50 -4.23
N ILE A 682 -24.04 0.50 -5.06
CA ILE A 682 -23.08 -0.61 -5.13
C ILE A 682 -22.25 -0.72 -3.85
N MET A 683 -21.78 0.40 -3.32
CA MET A 683 -20.96 0.39 -2.12
C MET A 683 -21.76 0.04 -0.85
N GLU A 684 -23.09 0.25 -0.85
CA GLU A 684 -23.97 -0.15 0.26
C GLU A 684 -24.47 -1.59 0.14
N ASP A 685 -24.38 -2.21 -1.05
CA ASP A 685 -24.77 -3.60 -1.25
C ASP A 685 -23.69 -4.58 -0.74
N GLY A 686 -23.78 -4.93 0.54
CA GLY A 686 -22.84 -5.84 1.17
C GLY A 686 -22.83 -7.26 0.56
N GLN A 687 -23.94 -7.71 -0.05
CA GLN A 687 -24.03 -9.02 -0.71
C GLN A 687 -23.29 -8.97 -2.04
N GLU A 688 -23.55 -7.97 -2.87
CA GLU A 688 -22.84 -7.77 -4.12
C GLU A 688 -21.33 -7.63 -3.89
N LEU A 689 -20.92 -6.84 -2.88
CA LEU A 689 -19.50 -6.63 -2.55
C LEU A 689 -18.80 -7.91 -2.12
N CYS A 690 -19.47 -8.79 -1.41
CA CYS A 690 -18.89 -10.07 -0.93
C CYS A 690 -18.91 -11.19 -2.00
N GLN A 691 -19.48 -10.97 -3.20
CA GLN A 691 -19.47 -11.93 -4.30
C GLN A 691 -19.89 -13.35 -3.87
N ASP A 692 -20.93 -13.49 -3.08
CA ASP A 692 -21.42 -14.76 -2.51
C ASP A 692 -20.41 -15.53 -1.63
N ILE A 693 -19.25 -14.92 -1.34
CA ILE A 693 -18.23 -15.51 -0.43
C ILE A 693 -18.72 -15.48 1.02
N ALA A 694 -19.40 -14.41 1.42
CA ALA A 694 -19.93 -14.22 2.76
C ALA A 694 -21.19 -13.35 2.74
N THR A 695 -22.19 -13.72 3.54
CA THR A 695 -23.36 -12.87 3.79
C THR A 695 -23.08 -12.01 5.03
N LEU A 696 -23.02 -10.68 4.84
CA LEU A 696 -22.82 -9.77 5.95
C LEU A 696 -24.09 -9.70 6.82
N SER A 697 -23.90 -9.77 8.12
CA SER A 697 -25.00 -9.61 9.12
C SER A 697 -25.15 -8.18 9.62
N VAL A 698 -24.59 -7.21 8.89
CA VAL A 698 -24.68 -5.78 9.17
C VAL A 698 -24.88 -5.03 7.86
N PRO A 699 -25.70 -3.99 7.82
CA PRO A 699 -25.78 -3.12 6.66
C PRO A 699 -24.46 -2.37 6.47
N ILE A 700 -24.09 -2.09 5.22
CA ILE A 700 -23.00 -1.20 4.88
C ILE A 700 -23.60 0.18 4.61
N ALA A 701 -23.03 1.23 5.17
CA ALA A 701 -23.45 2.59 4.93
C ALA A 701 -22.30 3.41 4.35
N VAL A 702 -22.63 4.31 3.42
CA VAL A 702 -21.66 5.13 2.69
C VAL A 702 -22.05 6.60 2.78
N THR A 703 -21.09 7.46 3.05
CA THR A 703 -21.27 8.92 2.94
C THR A 703 -20.72 9.36 1.61
N VAL A 704 -21.58 9.99 0.79
CA VAL A 704 -21.16 10.58 -0.47
C VAL A 704 -21.07 12.09 -0.33
N SER A 705 -20.01 12.67 -0.88
CA SER A 705 -19.74 14.11 -0.84
C SER A 705 -19.18 14.56 -2.18
N THR A 706 -19.59 15.76 -2.64
CA THR A 706 -19.18 16.30 -3.93
C THR A 706 -18.64 17.72 -3.78
N GLY A 707 -17.74 18.13 -4.67
CA GLY A 707 -17.20 19.48 -4.68
C GLY A 707 -16.07 19.67 -5.70
N ARG A 708 -15.66 20.90 -5.93
CA ARG A 708 -14.57 21.21 -6.88
C ARG A 708 -13.17 21.05 -6.27
N SER A 709 -13.04 21.17 -4.95
CA SER A 709 -11.78 20.93 -4.23
C SER A 709 -11.95 19.78 -3.24
N TRP A 710 -10.94 18.94 -3.14
CA TRP A 710 -10.92 17.79 -2.22
C TRP A 710 -11.02 18.16 -0.73
N ALA A 711 -10.63 19.39 -0.37
CA ALA A 711 -10.81 19.90 1.00
C ALA A 711 -12.24 20.33 1.31
N HIS A 712 -13.02 20.74 0.30
CA HIS A 712 -14.30 21.40 0.45
C HIS A 712 -15.44 20.61 -0.17
N LEU A 713 -15.47 19.30 0.08
CA LEU A 713 -16.57 18.44 -0.35
C LEU A 713 -17.78 18.63 0.55
N LYS A 714 -18.96 18.75 -0.05
CA LYS A 714 -20.24 18.87 0.65
C LYS A 714 -20.98 17.54 0.58
N THR A 715 -21.48 17.06 1.72
CA THR A 715 -22.29 15.85 1.77
C THR A 715 -23.57 16.05 0.98
N THR A 716 -23.82 15.17 0.03
CA THR A 716 -25.04 15.18 -0.78
C THR A 716 -26.14 14.46 0.02
N LEU A 717 -27.11 15.22 0.51
CA LEU A 717 -28.32 14.64 1.11
C LEU A 717 -29.26 14.26 -0.05
N PHE A 718 -29.38 12.98 -0.35
CA PHE A 718 -30.45 12.50 -1.21
C PHE A 718 -31.72 12.43 -0.40
N THR A 719 -32.61 13.42 -0.57
CA THR A 719 -34.03 13.21 -0.34
C THR A 719 -34.57 12.50 -1.59
N PRO A 720 -35.15 11.30 -1.49
CA PRO A 720 -35.90 10.75 -2.60
C PRO A 720 -37.15 11.64 -2.80
N GLU A 721 -37.07 12.59 -3.71
CA GLU A 721 -38.27 13.20 -4.23
C GLU A 721 -38.99 12.12 -5.06
N LEU A 722 -39.97 11.50 -4.41
CA LEU A 722 -41.07 10.82 -5.07
C LEU A 722 -41.85 11.89 -5.89
N GLU A 723 -41.36 12.26 -7.05
CA GLU A 723 -42.21 12.84 -8.08
C GLU A 723 -43.13 11.74 -8.58
N CYS A 724 -44.27 11.61 -7.89
CA CYS A 724 -45.48 11.10 -8.50
C CYS A 724 -45.82 12.03 -9.66
N ARG A 725 -45.36 11.76 -10.85
CA ARG A 725 -45.97 12.30 -12.06
C ARG A 725 -47.30 11.59 -12.26
N ASN A 726 -48.33 12.13 -11.64
CA ASN A 726 -49.70 11.98 -12.12
C ASN A 726 -49.82 12.82 -13.40
N SER A 727 -49.93 12.16 -14.53
CA SER A 727 -50.87 12.45 -15.64
C SER A 727 -50.60 11.47 -16.79
#